data_08f6c62f6c5a45045b07143685a2a271
#
_entry.id   08f6c62f6c5a45045b07143685a2a271
#
_cell.length_a   1.000
_cell.length_b   1.000
_cell.length_c   1.000
_cell.angle_alpha   90.00
_cell.angle_beta   90.00
_cell.angle_gamma   90.00
#
_symmetry.space_group_name_H-M   'P 1'
#
loop_
_entity.id
_entity.type
_entity.pdbx_description
1 polymer ?
#
loop_
_entity_poly.entity_id
_entity_poly.type
_entity_poly.pdbx_seq_one_letter_code
_entity_poly.pdbx_strand_id
1 'polypeptide(L)'
;MARNLQFTRNIGIMAHIDAGKTTTSERILYYTGKTHKIGEVHEGAATMDWMVQEQERGITITSAATTAFWHYGDKTYQINLIDTPGHVDFTVEVERSLRVLDGTIATFCAVGRVQPQSETVWRQADKYKVPKIAYVNKMDRVGADFLACVEEIKAKLGANAVPISLPIGAEDKFLGIVDLISRKAIYYDDSDDLVNYQIKDVPEDMTDSVAFWRDKLVEAAAECDDVLMEKFFEDPESLTEDEIIAALRKGTVSMQIVPATCGSSFKNKGVQFLLDAVMRYLPSPIDVGAVKCADVQSGHDIELSPAATEPFCGLVFKIATDPFVGRLAYIRAYSGKLDAGSYVMNSRSGKKERVARLYQMHSNHQNPIDSVEAGDICAAVGFKDLRTGDTICSENRKFALESMEFPDPVIGIAVEPKTQSDLDKLGIALAKLAEEDPTFTVKSDKETGQTVISGMGELHLDIIVDRLRREFGVEINQGAPQVNYKESITGTVQHRELFKKQTGGRGKFADIIVEVGPADEGVTGLQFESQVKGGNIPKEYIPCIQKGFESAMANGVLAGYEVQSMKVTVLDGSYHPVDSDQLSFELAARLAFRHACPKAKPVLLEPIMNLEVVTPEDYMGDIVGDLNRRRGQIVAMDSTSNGARIIKAFVPLSEQFGYVTVLRTLSSGRATSTMSFDHYSEVIPSLAKEIIEKSGYKALTEEE
;
A
#
# COMPACT_ATOMS: atom_id res chain seq x y z
N MET A 1 27.44 19.13 -12.64
CA MET A 1 27.81 19.16 -11.20
C MET A 1 27.37 17.86 -10.61
N ALA A 2 28.20 17.22 -9.78
CA ALA A 2 27.77 16.03 -9.05
C ALA A 2 26.58 16.42 -8.16
N ARG A 3 25.52 15.66 -8.23
CA ARG A 3 24.27 15.90 -7.48
C ARG A 3 24.52 15.63 -6.01
N ASN A 4 24.11 16.53 -5.15
CA ASN A 4 24.23 16.33 -3.70
C ASN A 4 22.94 15.74 -3.15
N LEU A 5 22.94 14.43 -2.90
CA LEU A 5 21.78 13.68 -2.36
C LEU A 5 21.28 14.20 -1.00
N GLN A 6 22.12 14.92 -0.25
CA GLN A 6 21.72 15.57 0.99
C GLN A 6 20.57 16.56 0.80
N PHE A 7 20.46 17.15 -0.41
CA PHE A 7 19.40 18.09 -0.78
C PHE A 7 18.28 17.45 -1.60
N THR A 8 18.13 16.15 -1.54
CA THR A 8 17.00 15.41 -2.15
C THR A 8 16.01 14.99 -1.05
N ARG A 9 14.72 15.09 -1.32
CA ARG A 9 13.63 14.62 -0.47
C ARG A 9 12.66 13.79 -1.31
N ASN A 10 12.52 12.51 -1.00
CA ASN A 10 11.53 11.64 -1.60
C ASN A 10 10.39 11.51 -0.60
N ILE A 11 9.33 12.25 -0.83
CA ILE A 11 8.24 12.39 0.12
C ILE A 11 6.90 12.00 -0.48
N GLY A 12 6.04 11.47 0.37
CA GLY A 12 4.63 11.24 0.05
C GLY A 12 3.72 12.10 0.91
N ILE A 13 2.48 12.24 0.48
CA ILE A 13 1.42 12.81 1.30
C ILE A 13 0.41 11.71 1.56
N MET A 14 0.23 11.34 2.82
CA MET A 14 -0.78 10.39 3.26
C MET A 14 -1.85 11.10 4.08
N ALA A 15 -3.09 10.69 3.90
CA ALA A 15 -4.24 11.29 4.58
C ALA A 15 -5.46 10.40 4.51
N HIS A 16 -6.42 10.61 5.40
CA HIS A 16 -7.76 10.09 5.20
C HIS A 16 -8.50 10.86 4.08
N ILE A 17 -9.62 10.32 3.62
CA ILE A 17 -10.48 10.97 2.63
C ILE A 17 -10.89 12.34 3.14
N ASP A 18 -10.90 13.33 2.26
CA ASP A 18 -11.26 14.72 2.58
C ASP A 18 -10.36 15.46 3.59
N ALA A 19 -9.19 14.96 3.97
CA ALA A 19 -8.25 15.74 4.80
C ALA A 19 -7.60 16.92 4.03
N GLY A 20 -7.73 16.94 2.71
CA GLY A 20 -7.16 17.95 1.83
C GLY A 20 -5.78 17.59 1.29
N LYS A 21 -5.53 16.31 1.09
CA LYS A 21 -4.30 15.74 0.53
C LYS A 21 -3.96 16.36 -0.83
N THR A 22 -4.82 16.16 -1.84
CA THR A 22 -4.60 16.68 -3.21
C THR A 22 -4.50 18.20 -3.22
N THR A 23 -5.32 18.91 -2.42
CA THR A 23 -5.20 20.35 -2.26
C THR A 23 -3.82 20.76 -1.75
N THR A 24 -3.26 20.02 -0.78
CA THR A 24 -1.91 20.28 -0.25
C THR A 24 -0.84 20.00 -1.32
N SER A 25 -0.97 18.91 -2.07
CA SER A 25 -0.09 18.57 -3.20
C SER A 25 -0.08 19.69 -4.25
N GLU A 26 -1.25 20.17 -4.65
CA GLU A 26 -1.38 21.26 -5.64
C GLU A 26 -0.74 22.56 -5.15
N ARG A 27 -0.87 22.91 -3.85
CA ARG A 27 -0.21 24.08 -3.27
C ARG A 27 1.30 23.94 -3.24
N ILE A 28 1.82 22.75 -2.92
CA ILE A 28 3.26 22.46 -3.01
C ILE A 28 3.76 22.66 -4.44
N LEU A 29 3.04 22.16 -5.45
CA LEU A 29 3.41 22.34 -6.86
C LEU A 29 3.36 23.81 -7.28
N TYR A 30 2.40 24.56 -6.82
CA TYR A 30 2.29 25.99 -7.08
C TYR A 30 3.46 26.78 -6.49
N TYR A 31 3.74 26.59 -5.19
CA TYR A 31 4.83 27.31 -4.51
C TYR A 31 6.22 26.92 -5.03
N THR A 32 6.38 25.72 -5.56
CA THR A 32 7.64 25.27 -6.21
C THR A 32 7.73 25.69 -7.69
N GLY A 33 6.75 26.47 -8.19
CA GLY A 33 6.74 26.99 -9.56
C GLY A 33 6.53 25.93 -10.64
N LYS A 34 6.05 24.74 -10.27
CA LYS A 34 5.75 23.66 -11.23
C LYS A 34 4.43 23.87 -11.95
N THR A 35 3.47 24.49 -11.30
CA THR A 35 2.19 24.89 -11.89
C THR A 35 2.05 26.42 -11.79
N HIS A 36 1.50 27.04 -12.84
CA HIS A 36 1.26 28.50 -12.89
C HIS A 36 -0.16 28.86 -12.42
N LYS A 37 -1.03 27.89 -12.27
CA LYS A 37 -2.39 28.02 -11.75
C LYS A 37 -2.60 27.00 -10.65
N ILE A 38 -3.33 27.40 -9.65
CA ILE A 38 -3.78 26.50 -8.58
C ILE A 38 -4.89 25.63 -9.15
N GLY A 39 -4.67 24.32 -9.16
CA GLY A 39 -5.70 23.32 -9.51
C GLY A 39 -6.67 23.15 -8.33
N GLU A 40 -7.96 23.45 -8.54
CA GLU A 40 -8.98 23.17 -7.54
C GLU A 40 -9.58 21.78 -7.77
N VAL A 41 -9.56 20.95 -6.71
CA VAL A 41 -10.07 19.54 -6.77
C VAL A 41 -11.55 19.51 -7.13
N HIS A 42 -12.34 20.42 -6.58
CA HIS A 42 -13.77 20.51 -6.84
C HIS A 42 -14.15 20.93 -8.28
N GLU A 43 -13.20 21.53 -8.99
CA GLU A 43 -13.36 21.93 -10.38
C GLU A 43 -12.78 20.91 -11.37
N GLY A 44 -12.20 19.80 -10.85
CA GLY A 44 -11.52 18.78 -11.67
C GLY A 44 -10.24 19.31 -12.35
N ALA A 45 -9.65 20.37 -11.81
CA ALA A 45 -8.48 21.05 -12.38
C ALA A 45 -7.15 20.67 -11.70
N ALA A 46 -7.15 19.71 -10.77
CA ALA A 46 -5.97 19.25 -10.05
C ALA A 46 -4.99 18.53 -10.98
N THR A 47 -3.72 18.92 -10.95
CA THR A 47 -2.67 18.37 -11.81
C THR A 47 -2.29 16.93 -11.41
N MET A 48 -2.34 16.63 -10.11
CA MET A 48 -1.98 15.30 -9.59
C MET A 48 -3.08 14.28 -9.82
N ASP A 49 -4.35 14.68 -9.80
CA ASP A 49 -5.51 13.84 -10.14
C ASP A 49 -5.76 13.94 -11.67
N TRP A 50 -4.94 13.26 -12.45
CA TRP A 50 -4.92 13.39 -13.91
C TRP A 50 -5.93 12.47 -14.62
N MET A 51 -6.42 11.42 -13.94
CA MET A 51 -7.44 10.53 -14.50
C MET A 51 -8.81 11.19 -14.45
N VAL A 52 -9.60 10.98 -15.50
CA VAL A 52 -10.99 11.51 -15.56
C VAL A 52 -11.82 11.00 -14.37
N GLN A 53 -11.61 9.75 -13.98
CA GLN A 53 -12.27 9.12 -12.83
C GLN A 53 -11.91 9.78 -11.50
N GLU A 54 -10.67 10.21 -11.33
CA GLU A 54 -10.21 10.97 -10.15
C GLU A 54 -10.90 12.33 -10.10
N GLN A 55 -10.90 13.03 -11.21
CA GLN A 55 -11.50 14.37 -11.33
C GLN A 55 -13.02 14.35 -11.11
N GLU A 56 -13.74 13.40 -11.71
CA GLU A 56 -15.20 13.27 -11.57
C GLU A 56 -15.62 12.87 -10.14
N ARG A 57 -14.81 12.02 -9.46
CA ARG A 57 -15.14 11.50 -8.13
C ARG A 57 -14.52 12.33 -6.99
N GLY A 58 -13.56 13.21 -7.30
CA GLY A 58 -12.83 14.02 -6.33
C GLY A 58 -11.93 13.19 -5.38
N ILE A 59 -11.48 12.02 -5.82
CA ILE A 59 -10.61 11.12 -5.04
C ILE A 59 -9.40 10.72 -5.88
N THR A 60 -8.23 10.64 -5.26
CA THR A 60 -7.03 10.07 -5.87
C THR A 60 -7.15 8.54 -5.92
N ILE A 61 -6.96 7.96 -7.08
CA ILE A 61 -7.06 6.51 -7.34
C ILE A 61 -5.66 5.93 -7.51
N THR A 62 -4.83 6.57 -8.35
CA THR A 62 -3.47 6.12 -8.62
C THR A 62 -2.45 7.11 -8.07
N SER A 63 -1.33 6.61 -7.57
CA SER A 63 -0.24 7.48 -7.13
C SER A 63 0.38 8.23 -8.31
N ALA A 64 0.53 9.55 -8.20
CA ALA A 64 1.22 10.38 -9.17
C ALA A 64 2.56 10.85 -8.60
N ALA A 65 3.60 10.84 -9.41
CA ALA A 65 4.94 11.28 -9.02
C ALA A 65 5.31 12.58 -9.74
N THR A 66 5.81 13.54 -9.02
CA THR A 66 6.26 14.83 -9.57
C THR A 66 7.54 15.29 -8.91
N THR A 67 8.50 15.75 -9.71
CA THR A 67 9.72 16.37 -9.20
C THR A 67 9.60 17.88 -9.20
N ALA A 68 9.87 18.49 -8.07
CA ALA A 68 9.82 19.93 -7.82
C ALA A 68 11.11 20.40 -7.14
N PHE A 69 11.31 21.71 -7.08
CA PHE A 69 12.48 22.31 -6.45
C PHE A 69 12.03 23.39 -5.44
N TRP A 70 12.62 23.36 -4.24
CA TRP A 70 12.36 24.35 -3.21
C TRP A 70 13.64 25.01 -2.73
N HIS A 71 13.60 26.34 -2.57
CA HIS A 71 14.71 27.11 -2.05
C HIS A 71 14.55 27.28 -0.53
N TYR A 72 15.48 26.74 0.24
CA TYR A 72 15.54 26.91 1.67
C TYR A 72 16.92 27.41 2.10
N GLY A 73 17.00 28.62 2.67
CA GLY A 73 18.27 29.31 2.87
C GLY A 73 18.99 29.54 1.53
N ASP A 74 20.30 29.29 1.50
CA ASP A 74 21.13 29.42 0.30
C ASP A 74 21.11 28.17 -0.57
N LYS A 75 20.27 27.16 -0.28
CA LYS A 75 20.29 25.85 -0.91
C LYS A 75 19.01 25.59 -1.69
N THR A 76 19.16 24.87 -2.81
CA THR A 76 18.04 24.36 -3.59
C THR A 76 17.87 22.88 -3.31
N TYR A 77 16.71 22.50 -2.82
CA TYR A 77 16.33 21.11 -2.58
C TYR A 77 15.49 20.58 -3.73
N GLN A 78 15.76 19.34 -4.13
CA GLN A 78 14.90 18.61 -5.03
C GLN A 78 13.90 17.81 -4.20
N ILE A 79 12.64 17.93 -4.54
CA ILE A 79 11.52 17.19 -3.94
C ILE A 79 10.96 16.24 -4.99
N ASN A 80 10.99 14.95 -4.75
CA ASN A 80 10.21 13.97 -5.48
C ASN A 80 8.95 13.71 -4.65
N LEU A 81 7.85 14.31 -5.06
CA LEU A 81 6.56 14.22 -4.40
C LEU A 81 5.76 13.07 -5.01
N ILE A 82 5.29 12.13 -4.18
CA ILE A 82 4.34 11.09 -4.57
C ILE A 82 3.02 11.36 -3.85
N ASP A 83 1.98 11.65 -4.62
CA ASP A 83 0.62 11.74 -4.10
C ASP A 83 -0.01 10.35 -4.03
N THR A 84 -0.49 9.94 -2.85
CA THR A 84 -1.01 8.59 -2.61
C THR A 84 -2.53 8.59 -2.48
N PRO A 85 -3.25 7.53 -2.87
CA PRO A 85 -4.69 7.43 -2.60
C PRO A 85 -5.01 7.51 -1.10
N GLY A 86 -6.20 8.00 -0.79
CA GLY A 86 -6.71 8.02 0.59
C GLY A 86 -7.79 6.97 0.87
N HIS A 87 -8.24 6.22 -0.14
CA HIS A 87 -9.32 5.25 -0.02
C HIS A 87 -8.78 3.84 0.27
N VAL A 88 -9.46 3.09 1.13
CA VAL A 88 -9.05 1.74 1.56
C VAL A 88 -8.98 0.72 0.42
N ASP A 89 -9.79 0.85 -0.62
CA ASP A 89 -9.75 -0.04 -1.79
C ASP A 89 -8.43 0.08 -2.58
N PHE A 90 -7.65 1.16 -2.34
CA PHE A 90 -6.37 1.45 -2.99
C PHE A 90 -5.18 1.42 -2.00
N THR A 91 -5.31 0.69 -0.90
CA THR A 91 -4.23 0.56 0.11
C THR A 91 -2.92 0.05 -0.49
N VAL A 92 -2.99 -0.77 -1.52
CA VAL A 92 -1.81 -1.27 -2.25
C VAL A 92 -1.03 -0.16 -2.94
N GLU A 93 -1.72 0.84 -3.50
CA GLU A 93 -1.06 2.04 -4.05
C GLU A 93 -0.31 2.81 -2.97
N VAL A 94 -0.91 2.89 -1.76
CA VAL A 94 -0.25 3.53 -0.60
C VAL A 94 0.98 2.73 -0.19
N GLU A 95 0.88 1.41 -0.05
CA GLU A 95 2.00 0.54 0.33
C GLU A 95 3.15 0.60 -0.68
N ARG A 96 2.83 0.53 -1.98
CA ARG A 96 3.84 0.67 -3.05
C ARG A 96 4.60 1.98 -2.95
N SER A 97 3.89 3.06 -2.67
CA SER A 97 4.47 4.38 -2.54
C SER A 97 5.32 4.49 -1.27
N LEU A 98 4.82 4.05 -0.12
CA LEU A 98 5.55 4.08 1.17
C LEU A 98 6.86 3.30 1.11
N ARG A 99 6.91 2.20 0.35
CA ARG A 99 8.13 1.38 0.19
C ARG A 99 9.31 2.13 -0.43
N VAL A 100 9.03 3.18 -1.20
CA VAL A 100 10.04 3.94 -1.94
C VAL A 100 10.24 5.37 -1.42
N LEU A 101 9.48 5.78 -0.42
CA LEU A 101 9.59 7.08 0.20
C LEU A 101 10.64 7.08 1.31
N ASP A 102 11.32 8.20 1.47
CA ASP A 102 12.25 8.45 2.57
C ASP A 102 11.54 9.15 3.75
N GLY A 103 10.45 9.86 3.49
CA GLY A 103 9.62 10.51 4.50
C GLY A 103 8.21 10.81 4.00
N THR A 104 7.28 11.16 4.89
CA THR A 104 5.90 11.46 4.52
C THR A 104 5.30 12.60 5.33
N ILE A 105 4.37 13.31 4.69
CA ILE A 105 3.50 14.29 5.33
C ILE A 105 2.19 13.58 5.67
N ALA A 106 1.90 13.43 6.95
CA ALA A 106 0.63 12.90 7.44
C ALA A 106 -0.36 14.06 7.63
N THR A 107 -1.32 14.18 6.73
CA THR A 107 -2.29 15.28 6.75
C THR A 107 -3.55 14.88 7.52
N PHE A 108 -3.89 15.65 8.52
CA PHE A 108 -5.09 15.51 9.35
C PHE A 108 -6.05 16.68 9.12
N CYS A 109 -7.34 16.45 9.35
CA CYS A 109 -8.33 17.52 9.36
C CYS A 109 -8.42 18.12 10.78
N ALA A 110 -8.29 19.42 10.95
CA ALA A 110 -8.37 20.10 12.25
C ALA A 110 -9.70 19.87 13.00
N VAL A 111 -10.79 19.58 12.26
CA VAL A 111 -12.12 19.29 12.81
C VAL A 111 -12.33 17.79 13.04
N GLY A 112 -12.02 16.96 12.03
CA GLY A 112 -12.20 15.50 12.08
C GLY A 112 -11.09 14.76 12.83
N ARG A 113 -9.96 15.42 13.05
CA ARG A 113 -8.77 14.94 13.78
C ARG A 113 -8.29 13.58 13.29
N VAL A 114 -7.99 12.64 14.20
CA VAL A 114 -7.58 11.29 13.86
C VAL A 114 -8.79 10.44 13.55
N GLN A 115 -8.93 10.07 12.29
CA GLN A 115 -9.96 9.18 11.78
C GLN A 115 -9.39 7.76 11.55
N PRO A 116 -10.24 6.74 11.44
CA PRO A 116 -9.83 5.34 11.24
C PRO A 116 -8.91 5.09 10.07
N GLN A 117 -9.20 5.74 8.96
CA GLN A 117 -8.31 5.68 7.78
C GLN A 117 -6.93 6.27 8.07
N SER A 118 -6.88 7.30 8.94
CA SER A 118 -5.59 7.86 9.40
C SER A 118 -4.77 6.81 10.14
N GLU A 119 -5.41 6.00 11.00
CA GLU A 119 -4.74 4.89 11.71
C GLU A 119 -4.20 3.84 10.76
N THR A 120 -4.96 3.48 9.72
CA THR A 120 -4.55 2.48 8.74
C THR A 120 -3.31 2.93 7.96
N VAL A 121 -3.34 4.13 7.37
CA VAL A 121 -2.19 4.65 6.62
C VAL A 121 -0.99 4.95 7.51
N TRP A 122 -1.23 5.32 8.77
CA TRP A 122 -0.17 5.52 9.77
C TRP A 122 0.54 4.20 10.08
N ARG A 123 -0.20 3.12 10.38
CA ARG A 123 0.36 1.78 10.61
C ARG A 123 1.15 1.26 9.41
N GLN A 124 0.68 1.53 8.18
CA GLN A 124 1.44 1.19 6.98
C GLN A 124 2.77 1.95 6.91
N ALA A 125 2.77 3.25 7.22
CA ALA A 125 4.01 4.03 7.27
C ALA A 125 4.96 3.56 8.37
N ASP A 126 4.45 3.08 9.51
CA ASP A 126 5.25 2.47 10.58
C ASP A 126 5.84 1.12 10.16
N LYS A 127 5.07 0.27 9.46
CA LYS A 127 5.54 -1.01 8.89
C LYS A 127 6.79 -0.80 8.02
N TYR A 128 6.78 0.24 7.20
CA TYR A 128 7.91 0.58 6.32
C TYR A 128 8.95 1.53 6.98
N LYS A 129 8.78 1.85 8.25
CA LYS A 129 9.68 2.74 9.02
C LYS A 129 9.90 4.09 8.35
N VAL A 130 8.85 4.69 7.81
CA VAL A 130 8.90 5.98 7.11
C VAL A 130 8.71 7.12 8.12
N PRO A 131 9.71 8.01 8.32
CA PRO A 131 9.60 9.21 9.14
C PRO A 131 8.46 10.14 8.67
N LYS A 132 7.83 10.83 9.64
CA LYS A 132 6.59 11.59 9.39
C LYS A 132 6.67 13.00 9.92
N ILE A 133 5.97 13.92 9.23
CA ILE A 133 5.56 15.23 9.75
C ILE A 133 4.03 15.22 9.79
N ALA A 134 3.44 15.60 10.92
CA ALA A 134 2.00 15.80 11.04
C ALA A 134 1.60 17.20 10.56
N TYR A 135 0.70 17.27 9.59
CA TYR A 135 0.15 18.52 9.09
C TYR A 135 -1.36 18.59 9.37
N VAL A 136 -1.75 19.45 10.30
CA VAL A 136 -3.15 19.68 10.66
C VAL A 136 -3.73 20.74 9.75
N ASN A 137 -4.47 20.30 8.76
CA ASN A 137 -5.05 21.10 7.69
C ASN A 137 -6.48 21.53 8.03
N LYS A 138 -7.02 22.47 7.26
CA LYS A 138 -8.38 23.01 7.39
C LYS A 138 -8.60 23.80 8.69
N MET A 139 -7.60 24.56 9.12
CA MET A 139 -7.70 25.44 10.28
C MET A 139 -8.72 26.57 10.09
N ASP A 140 -9.17 26.80 8.87
CA ASP A 140 -10.21 27.75 8.48
C ASP A 140 -11.64 27.25 8.72
N ARG A 141 -11.84 25.98 9.11
CA ARG A 141 -13.17 25.41 9.33
C ARG A 141 -13.65 25.61 10.76
N VAL A 142 -14.98 25.75 10.91
CA VAL A 142 -15.64 25.85 12.22
C VAL A 142 -15.37 24.58 13.04
N GLY A 143 -14.93 24.75 14.29
CA GLY A 143 -14.55 23.68 15.19
C GLY A 143 -13.11 23.18 15.00
N ALA A 144 -12.28 23.90 14.23
CA ALA A 144 -10.86 23.55 14.07
C ALA A 144 -10.07 23.75 15.36
N ASP A 145 -9.36 22.72 15.78
CA ASP A 145 -8.51 22.72 16.98
C ASP A 145 -7.22 21.95 16.74
N PHE A 146 -6.12 22.66 16.61
CA PHE A 146 -4.79 22.09 16.34
C PHE A 146 -4.28 21.25 17.51
N LEU A 147 -4.33 21.79 18.72
CA LEU A 147 -3.75 21.13 19.89
C LEU A 147 -4.52 19.86 20.27
N ALA A 148 -5.84 19.89 20.16
CA ALA A 148 -6.66 18.71 20.37
C ALA A 148 -6.36 17.61 19.31
N CYS A 149 -6.05 18.00 18.07
CA CYS A 149 -5.61 17.05 17.05
C CYS A 149 -4.26 16.43 17.40
N VAL A 150 -3.30 17.22 17.87
CA VAL A 150 -1.98 16.74 18.34
C VAL A 150 -2.14 15.74 19.49
N GLU A 151 -2.99 16.03 20.47
CA GLU A 151 -3.24 15.11 21.58
C GLU A 151 -3.92 13.81 21.13
N GLU A 152 -4.83 13.87 20.15
CA GLU A 152 -5.39 12.63 19.57
C GLU A 152 -4.36 11.82 18.78
N ILE A 153 -3.40 12.45 18.08
CA ILE A 153 -2.29 11.76 17.44
C ILE A 153 -1.47 10.99 18.49
N LYS A 154 -1.16 11.61 19.63
CA LYS A 154 -0.45 10.94 20.73
C LYS A 154 -1.26 9.76 21.29
N ALA A 155 -2.54 9.99 21.60
CA ALA A 155 -3.39 9.03 22.27
C ALA A 155 -3.78 7.83 21.41
N LYS A 156 -4.13 8.06 20.13
CA LYS A 156 -4.65 7.01 19.24
C LYS A 156 -3.56 6.34 18.39
N LEU A 157 -2.53 7.10 17.97
CA LEU A 157 -1.46 6.58 17.12
C LEU A 157 -0.19 6.22 17.91
N GLY A 158 -0.16 6.50 19.22
CA GLY A 158 1.01 6.23 20.07
C GLY A 158 2.27 7.03 19.68
N ALA A 159 2.10 8.12 18.94
CA ALA A 159 3.20 8.88 18.37
C ALA A 159 3.56 10.08 19.25
N ASN A 160 4.85 10.35 19.43
CA ASN A 160 5.32 11.56 20.11
C ASN A 160 5.21 12.77 19.15
N ALA A 161 3.98 13.29 18.99
CA ALA A 161 3.72 14.46 18.17
C ALA A 161 4.11 15.74 18.91
N VAL A 162 5.06 16.49 18.36
CA VAL A 162 5.62 17.71 18.97
C VAL A 162 5.26 18.91 18.11
N PRO A 163 4.46 19.89 18.62
CA PRO A 163 4.19 21.13 17.90
C PRO A 163 5.47 21.90 17.59
N ILE A 164 5.68 22.23 16.32
CA ILE A 164 6.76 23.14 15.87
C ILE A 164 6.23 24.53 15.54
N SER A 165 4.92 24.68 15.50
CA SER A 165 4.24 25.95 15.31
C SER A 165 2.91 25.98 16.07
N LEU A 166 2.39 27.17 16.34
CA LEU A 166 1.04 27.37 16.88
C LEU A 166 0.21 28.20 15.91
N PRO A 167 -1.12 27.95 15.79
CA PRO A 167 -1.98 28.77 14.96
C PRO A 167 -2.23 30.14 15.55
N ILE A 168 -2.27 31.19 14.71
CA ILE A 168 -2.73 32.53 15.06
C ILE A 168 -4.22 32.62 14.70
N GLY A 169 -5.09 32.47 15.70
CA GLY A 169 -6.50 32.35 15.50
C GLY A 169 -6.94 30.97 14.99
N ALA A 170 -8.22 30.78 14.79
CA ALA A 170 -8.84 29.60 14.24
C ALA A 170 -10.10 29.97 13.46
N GLU A 171 -10.62 29.06 12.65
CA GLU A 171 -11.82 29.24 11.83
C GLU A 171 -11.66 30.45 10.87
N ASP A 172 -12.68 31.31 10.75
CA ASP A 172 -12.62 32.50 9.90
C ASP A 172 -11.53 33.50 10.33
N LYS A 173 -11.02 33.37 11.56
CA LYS A 173 -9.97 34.22 12.12
C LYS A 173 -8.58 33.57 12.05
N PHE A 174 -8.41 32.48 11.31
CA PHE A 174 -7.09 31.89 11.09
C PHE A 174 -6.24 32.81 10.20
N LEU A 175 -5.28 33.51 10.80
CA LEU A 175 -4.46 34.52 10.12
C LEU A 175 -3.08 34.03 9.75
N GLY A 176 -2.55 33.02 10.47
CA GLY A 176 -1.18 32.56 10.27
C GLY A 176 -0.73 31.60 11.35
N ILE A 177 0.58 31.51 11.53
CA ILE A 177 1.21 30.62 12.52
C ILE A 177 2.34 31.34 13.27
N VAL A 178 2.65 30.88 14.46
CA VAL A 178 3.87 31.25 15.18
C VAL A 178 4.87 30.09 15.09
N ASP A 179 6.05 30.33 14.54
CA ASP A 179 7.17 29.40 14.59
C ASP A 179 7.74 29.36 16.01
N LEU A 180 7.68 28.22 16.67
CA LEU A 180 8.15 28.05 18.05
C LEU A 180 9.68 28.06 18.17
N ILE A 181 10.42 27.82 17.09
CA ILE A 181 11.89 27.83 17.11
C ILE A 181 12.41 29.27 17.03
N SER A 182 12.01 30.00 16.02
CA SER A 182 12.43 31.39 15.82
C SER A 182 11.68 32.40 16.69
N ARG A 183 10.58 31.99 17.33
CA ARG A 183 9.68 32.86 18.09
C ARG A 183 9.19 34.06 17.24
N LYS A 184 8.80 33.77 15.99
CA LYS A 184 8.25 34.78 15.06
C LYS A 184 6.89 34.34 14.56
N ALA A 185 6.02 35.36 14.40
CA ALA A 185 4.69 35.17 13.82
C ALA A 185 4.74 35.38 12.30
N ILE A 186 4.15 34.43 11.57
CA ILE A 186 4.05 34.43 10.11
C ILE A 186 2.59 34.69 9.75
N TYR A 187 2.32 35.84 9.19
CA TYR A 187 0.99 36.24 8.73
C TYR A 187 0.91 36.07 7.21
N TYR A 188 -0.11 35.37 6.74
CA TYR A 188 -0.38 35.20 5.32
C TYR A 188 -1.38 36.27 4.85
N ASP A 189 -1.09 36.89 3.74
CA ASP A 189 -1.97 37.90 3.14
C ASP A 189 -3.10 37.21 2.35
N ASP A 190 -4.33 37.75 2.43
CA ASP A 190 -5.47 37.32 1.63
C ASP A 190 -5.51 38.00 0.25
N SER A 191 -4.44 38.72 -0.14
CA SER A 191 -4.30 39.35 -1.46
C SER A 191 -4.08 38.28 -2.57
N ASP A 192 -4.30 38.68 -3.83
CA ASP A 192 -4.10 37.83 -5.00
C ASP A 192 -2.64 37.33 -5.19
N ASP A 193 -1.69 37.93 -4.47
CA ASP A 193 -0.29 37.49 -4.46
C ASP A 193 -0.04 36.46 -3.37
N LEU A 194 -0.34 35.20 -3.69
CA LEU A 194 -0.32 34.05 -2.79
C LEU A 194 1.08 33.65 -2.28
N VAL A 195 2.13 34.33 -2.75
CA VAL A 195 3.53 34.03 -2.41
C VAL A 195 3.99 34.80 -1.17
N ASN A 196 3.38 35.92 -0.86
CA ASN A 196 3.85 36.83 0.17
C ASN A 196 3.28 36.51 1.56
N TYR A 197 4.16 36.53 2.54
CA TYR A 197 3.82 36.51 3.96
C TYR A 197 4.64 37.57 4.70
N GLN A 198 4.15 38.00 5.87
CA GLN A 198 4.82 38.94 6.71
C GLN A 198 5.31 38.27 7.99
N ILE A 199 6.58 38.49 8.32
CA ILE A 199 7.14 38.07 9.61
C ILE A 199 7.01 39.22 10.61
N LYS A 200 6.40 38.94 11.76
CA LYS A 200 6.20 39.89 12.85
C LYS A 200 6.62 39.26 14.18
N ASP A 201 6.64 40.07 15.22
CA ASP A 201 6.80 39.58 16.58
C ASP A 201 5.55 38.82 17.02
N VAL A 202 5.71 37.94 18.00
CA VAL A 202 4.63 37.15 18.60
C VAL A 202 3.55 38.10 19.15
N PRO A 203 2.24 37.85 18.87
CA PRO A 203 1.16 38.59 19.47
C PRO A 203 1.22 38.56 21.00
N GLU A 204 0.91 39.71 21.67
CA GLU A 204 0.99 39.80 23.13
C GLU A 204 0.13 38.77 23.86
N ASP A 205 -1.05 38.44 23.31
CA ASP A 205 -1.99 37.47 23.85
C ASP A 205 -1.52 36.01 23.68
N MET A 206 -0.51 35.75 22.85
CA MET A 206 0.07 34.41 22.63
C MET A 206 1.40 34.22 23.35
N THR A 207 2.00 35.23 23.98
CA THR A 207 3.35 35.17 24.54
C THR A 207 3.51 34.00 25.52
N ASP A 208 2.59 33.86 26.48
CA ASP A 208 2.63 32.80 27.48
C ASP A 208 2.46 31.39 26.87
N SER A 209 1.55 31.27 25.89
CA SER A 209 1.32 30.02 25.19
C SER A 209 2.55 29.61 24.35
N VAL A 210 3.16 30.56 23.66
CA VAL A 210 4.37 30.33 22.86
C VAL A 210 5.53 29.93 23.74
N ALA A 211 5.73 30.58 24.91
CA ALA A 211 6.76 30.20 25.86
C ALA A 211 6.56 28.75 26.34
N PHE A 212 5.34 28.41 26.80
CA PHE A 212 5.02 27.07 27.27
C PHE A 212 5.30 25.97 26.22
N TRP A 213 4.81 26.17 24.97
CA TRP A 213 4.99 25.17 23.94
C TRP A 213 6.41 25.13 23.38
N ARG A 214 7.15 26.24 23.44
CA ARG A 214 8.56 26.24 23.14
C ARG A 214 9.35 25.41 24.15
N ASP A 215 9.08 25.56 25.44
CA ASP A 215 9.74 24.77 26.49
C ASP A 215 9.51 23.27 26.23
N LYS A 216 8.29 22.87 25.89
CA LYS A 216 7.97 21.48 25.51
C LYS A 216 8.69 21.02 24.25
N LEU A 217 8.83 21.87 23.25
CA LEU A 217 9.58 21.60 22.04
C LEU A 217 11.06 21.37 22.34
N VAL A 218 11.68 22.26 23.15
CA VAL A 218 13.09 22.19 23.51
C VAL A 218 13.37 20.98 24.37
N GLU A 219 12.52 20.65 25.34
CA GLU A 219 12.57 19.41 26.15
C GLU A 219 12.58 18.18 25.23
N ALA A 220 11.61 18.07 24.32
CA ALA A 220 11.51 16.94 23.38
C ALA A 220 12.73 16.87 22.43
N ALA A 221 13.28 18.00 22.00
CA ALA A 221 14.50 18.05 21.19
C ALA A 221 15.72 17.56 22.00
N ALA A 222 15.86 17.99 23.23
CA ALA A 222 16.95 17.60 24.12
C ALA A 222 16.94 16.09 24.43
N GLU A 223 15.76 15.47 24.57
CA GLU A 223 15.63 14.02 24.76
C GLU A 223 16.22 13.19 23.62
N CYS A 224 16.42 13.77 22.43
CA CYS A 224 16.99 13.08 21.28
C CYS A 224 18.52 13.08 21.23
N ASP A 225 19.20 13.82 22.13
CA ASP A 225 20.65 13.97 22.12
C ASP A 225 21.21 14.20 23.53
N ASP A 226 22.06 13.28 24.00
CA ASP A 226 22.61 13.29 25.36
C ASP A 226 23.33 14.58 25.68
N VAL A 227 24.07 15.16 24.73
CA VAL A 227 24.82 16.41 24.92
C VAL A 227 23.87 17.61 25.09
N LEU A 228 22.78 17.62 24.29
CA LEU A 228 21.77 18.66 24.40
C LEU A 228 20.91 18.52 25.66
N MET A 229 20.73 17.31 26.16
CA MET A 229 20.05 17.02 27.41
C MET A 229 20.83 17.61 28.60
N GLU A 230 22.16 17.41 28.66
CA GLU A 230 23.00 18.02 29.68
C GLU A 230 22.91 19.56 29.63
N LYS A 231 23.01 20.13 28.45
CA LYS A 231 22.93 21.58 28.21
C LYS A 231 21.54 22.15 28.61
N PHE A 232 20.46 21.40 28.30
CA PHE A 232 19.09 21.77 28.67
C PHE A 232 18.90 21.81 30.21
N PHE A 233 19.47 20.86 30.94
CA PHE A 233 19.41 20.86 32.42
C PHE A 233 20.21 22.00 33.05
N GLU A 234 21.30 22.47 32.43
CA GLU A 234 22.03 23.60 32.89
C GLU A 234 21.31 24.92 32.62
N ASP A 235 20.88 25.15 31.39
CA ASP A 235 20.12 26.34 30.96
C ASP A 235 19.37 26.06 29.67
N PRO A 236 18.02 25.89 29.71
CA PRO A 236 17.19 25.66 28.53
C PRO A 236 17.31 26.73 27.44
N GLU A 237 17.56 27.99 27.81
CA GLU A 237 17.73 29.09 26.86
C GLU A 237 19.10 29.12 26.17
N SER A 238 20.05 28.32 26.61
CA SER A 238 21.37 28.20 25.99
C SER A 238 21.38 27.42 24.66
N LEU A 239 20.31 26.67 24.34
CA LEU A 239 20.22 25.93 23.11
C LEU A 239 19.94 26.86 21.93
N THR A 240 20.78 26.78 20.92
CA THR A 240 20.62 27.57 19.68
C THR A 240 19.53 26.97 18.78
N GLU A 241 18.98 27.78 17.87
CA GLU A 241 17.98 27.32 16.89
C GLU A 241 18.50 26.15 16.04
N ASP A 242 19.77 26.22 15.62
CA ASP A 242 20.39 25.17 14.81
C ASP A 242 20.53 23.85 15.57
N GLU A 243 20.88 23.88 16.85
CA GLU A 243 20.96 22.71 17.72
C GLU A 243 19.58 22.08 17.91
N ILE A 244 18.54 22.89 18.14
CA ILE A 244 17.16 22.41 18.27
C ILE A 244 16.70 21.76 16.96
N ILE A 245 16.95 22.41 15.82
CA ILE A 245 16.58 21.87 14.49
C ILE A 245 17.30 20.54 14.22
N ALA A 246 18.60 20.46 14.53
CA ALA A 246 19.40 19.24 14.34
C ALA A 246 18.90 18.09 15.22
N ALA A 247 18.54 18.37 16.47
CA ALA A 247 18.02 17.37 17.40
C ALA A 247 16.60 16.88 16.98
N LEU A 248 15.70 17.80 16.62
CA LEU A 248 14.39 17.44 16.09
C LEU A 248 14.51 16.60 14.82
N ARG A 249 15.44 16.96 13.92
CA ARG A 249 15.73 16.13 12.74
C ARG A 249 16.17 14.74 13.12
N LYS A 250 17.14 14.61 14.05
CA LYS A 250 17.62 13.32 14.54
C LYS A 250 16.48 12.49 15.13
N GLY A 251 15.61 13.09 15.96
CA GLY A 251 14.44 12.45 16.54
C GLY A 251 13.39 12.07 15.49
N THR A 252 13.21 12.88 14.45
CA THR A 252 12.29 12.57 13.35
C THR A 252 12.78 11.42 12.50
N VAL A 253 14.04 11.43 12.10
CA VAL A 253 14.65 10.37 11.27
C VAL A 253 14.69 9.03 12.02
N SER A 254 14.90 9.04 13.35
CA SER A 254 14.84 7.85 14.19
C SER A 254 13.42 7.46 14.63
N MET A 255 12.39 8.19 14.16
CA MET A 255 10.96 7.98 14.48
C MET A 255 10.61 8.12 15.97
N GLN A 256 11.43 8.82 16.76
CA GLN A 256 11.15 9.15 18.16
C GLN A 256 10.22 10.35 18.32
N ILE A 257 10.27 11.27 17.36
CA ILE A 257 9.45 12.48 17.33
C ILE A 257 8.70 12.58 15.99
N VAL A 258 7.51 13.12 16.04
CA VAL A 258 6.73 13.56 14.87
C VAL A 258 6.51 15.06 14.97
N PRO A 259 7.25 15.90 14.22
CA PRO A 259 6.99 17.33 14.19
C PRO A 259 5.57 17.61 13.70
N ALA A 260 4.83 18.46 14.42
CA ALA A 260 3.45 18.79 14.09
C ALA A 260 3.33 20.28 13.78
N THR A 261 2.71 20.60 12.64
CA THR A 261 2.40 21.96 12.21
C THR A 261 0.96 22.06 11.70
N CYS A 262 0.47 23.26 11.49
CA CYS A 262 -0.91 23.49 11.05
C CYS A 262 -1.00 24.47 9.88
N GLY A 263 -2.17 24.48 9.23
CA GLY A 263 -2.44 25.41 8.15
C GLY A 263 -3.82 25.22 7.53
N SER A 264 -4.06 25.96 6.47
CA SER A 264 -5.19 25.79 5.58
C SER A 264 -4.70 25.81 4.14
N SER A 265 -4.58 24.62 3.54
CA SER A 265 -4.14 24.50 2.15
C SER A 265 -5.12 25.20 1.19
N PHE A 266 -6.42 25.15 1.48
CA PHE A 266 -7.44 25.84 0.70
C PHE A 266 -7.28 27.37 0.73
N LYS A 267 -6.94 27.92 1.88
CA LYS A 267 -6.68 29.36 2.07
C LYS A 267 -5.21 29.76 1.81
N ASN A 268 -4.38 28.85 1.33
CA ASN A 268 -2.96 29.08 1.02
C ASN A 268 -2.11 29.51 2.24
N LYS A 269 -2.51 29.13 3.47
CA LYS A 269 -1.84 29.51 4.72
C LYS A 269 -1.10 28.33 5.34
N GLY A 270 0.18 28.45 5.65
CA GLY A 270 1.00 27.45 6.34
C GLY A 270 1.74 26.44 5.44
N VAL A 271 1.49 26.40 4.13
CA VAL A 271 2.11 25.42 3.22
C VAL A 271 3.60 25.69 2.99
N GLN A 272 4.01 26.96 2.89
CA GLN A 272 5.43 27.32 2.75
C GLN A 272 6.22 26.91 4.00
N PHE A 273 5.67 27.13 5.19
CA PHE A 273 6.29 26.65 6.43
C PHE A 273 6.36 25.13 6.50
N LEU A 274 5.33 24.42 5.99
CA LEU A 274 5.36 22.96 5.85
C LEU A 274 6.50 22.51 4.93
N LEU A 275 6.71 23.21 3.80
CA LEU A 275 7.84 22.93 2.90
C LEU A 275 9.18 23.11 3.60
N ASP A 276 9.34 24.20 4.36
CA ASP A 276 10.55 24.42 5.14
C ASP A 276 10.75 23.33 6.21
N ALA A 277 9.67 22.90 6.89
CA ALA A 277 9.72 21.79 7.83
C ALA A 277 10.14 20.48 7.17
N VAL A 278 9.68 20.19 5.95
CA VAL A 278 10.12 19.02 5.17
C VAL A 278 11.63 19.08 4.92
N MET A 279 12.18 20.26 4.55
CA MET A 279 13.64 20.41 4.35
C MET A 279 14.43 20.25 5.64
N ARG A 280 13.91 20.77 6.75
CA ARG A 280 14.54 20.71 8.07
C ARG A 280 14.56 19.30 8.65
N TYR A 281 13.43 18.58 8.63
CA TYR A 281 13.21 17.39 9.46
C TYR A 281 13.16 16.06 8.73
N LEU A 282 12.63 16.02 7.50
CA LEU A 282 12.55 14.75 6.79
C LEU A 282 13.91 14.32 6.22
N PRO A 283 14.19 13.00 6.18
CA PRO A 283 15.46 12.49 5.73
C PRO A 283 15.72 12.70 4.24
N SER A 284 16.98 12.75 3.90
CA SER A 284 17.49 12.57 2.55
C SER A 284 17.79 11.07 2.32
N PRO A 285 18.02 10.62 1.07
CA PRO A 285 18.47 9.26 0.81
C PRO A 285 19.76 8.85 1.55
N ILE A 286 20.61 9.81 1.91
CA ILE A 286 21.82 9.56 2.69
C ILE A 286 21.48 9.28 4.14
N ASP A 287 20.52 9.98 4.73
CA ASP A 287 20.11 9.77 6.11
C ASP A 287 19.41 8.43 6.33
N VAL A 288 18.70 7.92 5.34
CA VAL A 288 18.11 6.57 5.34
C VAL A 288 19.20 5.50 5.35
N GLY A 289 20.34 5.80 4.73
CA GLY A 289 21.53 4.97 4.74
C GLY A 289 21.50 3.81 3.74
N ALA A 290 22.28 2.77 4.04
CA ALA A 290 22.39 1.60 3.17
C ALA A 290 21.12 0.74 3.20
N VAL A 291 20.72 0.26 2.03
CA VAL A 291 19.54 -0.61 1.88
C VAL A 291 19.97 -2.07 1.88
N LYS A 292 19.31 -2.89 2.69
CA LYS A 292 19.53 -4.34 2.72
C LYS A 292 18.95 -5.00 1.48
N CYS A 293 19.73 -5.87 0.87
CA CYS A 293 19.32 -6.70 -0.24
C CYS A 293 20.03 -8.06 -0.17
N ALA A 294 19.43 -9.07 -0.79
CA ALA A 294 20.07 -10.37 -0.94
C ALA A 294 20.91 -10.41 -2.22
N ASP A 295 22.13 -10.88 -2.14
CA ASP A 295 22.90 -11.26 -3.31
C ASP A 295 22.37 -12.60 -3.82
N VAL A 296 21.77 -12.60 -5.02
CA VAL A 296 21.12 -13.77 -5.61
C VAL A 296 22.10 -14.91 -5.89
N GLN A 297 23.39 -14.64 -6.03
CA GLN A 297 24.41 -15.65 -6.32
C GLN A 297 24.93 -16.34 -5.06
N SER A 298 25.17 -15.57 -4.00
CA SER A 298 25.73 -16.08 -2.73
C SER A 298 24.64 -16.43 -1.71
N GLY A 299 23.43 -15.88 -1.85
CA GLY A 299 22.34 -16.00 -0.88
C GLY A 299 22.57 -15.23 0.43
N HIS A 300 23.61 -14.40 0.51
CA HIS A 300 23.92 -13.60 1.68
C HIS A 300 23.29 -12.19 1.58
N ASP A 301 22.85 -11.69 2.71
CA ASP A 301 22.41 -10.30 2.83
C ASP A 301 23.63 -9.37 2.71
N ILE A 302 23.46 -8.33 1.91
CA ILE A 302 24.44 -7.27 1.72
C ILE A 302 23.76 -5.91 1.88
N GLU A 303 24.55 -4.89 2.15
CA GLU A 303 24.09 -3.52 2.25
C GLU A 303 24.59 -2.70 1.05
N LEU A 304 23.65 -2.01 0.36
CA LEU A 304 23.94 -1.14 -0.76
C LEU A 304 23.93 0.32 -0.30
N SER A 305 25.05 1.00 -0.47
CA SER A 305 25.16 2.43 -0.18
C SER A 305 24.48 3.27 -1.28
N PRO A 306 23.83 4.39 -0.94
CA PRO A 306 23.23 5.30 -1.92
C PRO A 306 24.28 6.16 -2.65
N ALA A 307 25.24 5.52 -3.32
CA ALA A 307 26.31 6.18 -4.05
C ALA A 307 26.24 5.84 -5.55
N ALA A 308 26.46 6.84 -6.41
CA ALA A 308 26.44 6.66 -7.87
C ALA A 308 27.60 5.77 -8.39
N THR A 309 28.66 5.57 -7.60
CA THR A 309 29.81 4.72 -7.92
C THR A 309 29.56 3.23 -7.66
N GLU A 310 28.52 2.90 -6.91
CA GLU A 310 28.14 1.52 -6.63
C GLU A 310 27.46 0.86 -7.85
N PRO A 311 27.37 -0.47 -7.90
CA PRO A 311 26.56 -1.15 -8.90
C PRO A 311 25.10 -0.71 -8.83
N PHE A 312 24.47 -0.52 -9.99
CA PHE A 312 23.07 -0.11 -10.04
C PHE A 312 22.14 -1.17 -9.42
N CYS A 313 21.26 -0.69 -8.55
CA CYS A 313 20.13 -1.45 -8.02
C CYS A 313 18.92 -0.53 -7.87
N GLY A 314 17.79 -0.94 -8.45
CA GLY A 314 16.54 -0.20 -8.39
C GLY A 314 15.34 -1.11 -8.20
N LEU A 315 14.30 -0.57 -7.56
CA LEU A 315 13.02 -1.23 -7.34
C LEU A 315 11.97 -0.66 -8.29
N VAL A 316 11.29 -1.52 -9.01
CA VAL A 316 10.11 -1.17 -9.81
C VAL A 316 8.89 -1.17 -8.89
N PHE A 317 8.42 0.00 -8.51
CA PHE A 317 7.32 0.10 -7.54
C PHE A 317 5.95 0.31 -8.19
N LYS A 318 5.91 0.74 -9.45
CA LYS A 318 4.67 0.94 -10.21
C LYS A 318 4.88 0.67 -11.69
N ILE A 319 3.89 0.06 -12.33
CA ILE A 319 3.77 -0.03 -13.78
C ILE A 319 2.51 0.73 -14.20
N ALA A 320 2.58 1.50 -15.27
CA ALA A 320 1.45 2.17 -15.88
C ALA A 320 1.47 1.95 -17.39
N THR A 321 0.31 1.96 -18.02
CA THR A 321 0.19 1.90 -19.47
C THR A 321 -0.07 3.30 -20.01
N ASP A 322 0.84 3.77 -20.85
CA ASP A 322 0.71 5.05 -21.53
C ASP A 322 0.32 4.82 -22.99
N PRO A 323 -0.67 5.58 -23.53
CA PRO A 323 -1.13 5.38 -24.91
C PRO A 323 -0.06 5.60 -25.97
N PHE A 324 0.96 6.43 -25.71
CA PHE A 324 1.97 6.85 -26.67
C PHE A 324 3.29 6.09 -26.55
N VAL A 325 3.75 5.86 -25.31
CA VAL A 325 5.05 5.20 -25.07
C VAL A 325 4.90 3.75 -24.63
N GLY A 326 3.68 3.29 -24.41
CA GLY A 326 3.38 1.92 -23.99
C GLY A 326 3.62 1.72 -22.50
N ARG A 327 4.34 0.65 -22.14
CA ARG A 327 4.59 0.28 -20.74
C ARG A 327 5.62 1.20 -20.11
N LEU A 328 5.21 1.89 -19.05
CA LEU A 328 5.99 2.82 -18.26
C LEU A 328 6.25 2.22 -16.87
N ALA A 329 7.52 1.97 -16.55
CA ALA A 329 7.91 1.43 -15.24
C ALA A 329 8.50 2.55 -14.38
N TYR A 330 7.92 2.76 -13.19
CA TYR A 330 8.43 3.70 -12.19
C TYR A 330 9.46 3.00 -11.32
N ILE A 331 10.64 3.61 -11.21
CA ILE A 331 11.82 3.01 -10.59
C ILE A 331 12.35 3.94 -9.51
N ARG A 332 12.59 3.40 -8.31
CA ARG A 332 13.43 4.01 -7.30
C ARG A 332 14.85 3.46 -7.42
N ALA A 333 15.82 4.30 -7.71
CA ALA A 333 17.24 3.94 -7.70
C ALA A 333 17.78 3.99 -6.26
N TYR A 334 18.25 2.86 -5.75
CA TYR A 334 18.83 2.77 -4.41
C TYR A 334 20.34 2.87 -4.42
N SER A 335 21.01 2.37 -5.46
CA SER A 335 22.47 2.47 -5.66
C SER A 335 22.82 2.63 -7.11
N GLY A 336 24.02 3.11 -7.38
CA GLY A 336 24.59 3.21 -8.72
C GLY A 336 23.95 4.27 -9.60
N LYS A 337 24.12 4.07 -10.89
CA LYS A 337 23.63 4.95 -11.96
C LYS A 337 22.98 4.13 -13.06
N LEU A 338 21.85 4.60 -13.60
CA LEU A 338 21.15 4.02 -14.73
C LEU A 338 21.14 5.02 -15.89
N ASP A 339 21.66 4.62 -17.03
CA ASP A 339 21.71 5.45 -18.24
C ASP A 339 20.65 5.01 -19.26
N ALA A 340 20.07 5.95 -19.98
CA ALA A 340 19.19 5.68 -21.10
C ALA A 340 19.95 4.90 -22.20
N GLY A 341 19.29 3.93 -22.83
CA GLY A 341 19.91 3.04 -23.83
C GLY A 341 20.69 1.87 -23.25
N SER A 342 20.91 1.81 -21.92
CA SER A 342 21.64 0.74 -21.24
C SER A 342 20.81 -0.55 -21.07
N TYR A 343 21.44 -1.54 -20.47
CA TYR A 343 20.81 -2.81 -20.13
C TYR A 343 20.90 -3.06 -18.63
N VAL A 344 19.87 -3.70 -18.10
CA VAL A 344 19.77 -4.15 -16.70
C VAL A 344 19.34 -5.61 -16.65
N MET A 345 19.59 -6.26 -15.52
CA MET A 345 19.08 -7.61 -15.22
C MET A 345 17.85 -7.49 -14.35
N ASN A 346 16.78 -8.20 -14.71
CA ASN A 346 15.66 -8.44 -13.82
C ASN A 346 16.00 -9.60 -12.89
N SER A 347 16.05 -9.37 -11.59
CA SER A 347 16.49 -10.36 -10.60
C SER A 347 15.52 -11.55 -10.48
N ARG A 348 14.20 -11.32 -10.64
CA ARG A 348 13.17 -12.36 -10.61
C ARG A 348 13.28 -13.30 -11.80
N SER A 349 13.30 -12.77 -13.02
CA SER A 349 13.29 -13.60 -14.24
C SER A 349 14.68 -14.04 -14.72
N GLY A 350 15.74 -13.41 -14.19
CA GLY A 350 17.12 -13.62 -14.64
C GLY A 350 17.38 -13.15 -16.07
N LYS A 351 16.46 -12.38 -16.67
CA LYS A 351 16.54 -11.91 -18.05
C LYS A 351 17.17 -10.52 -18.12
N LYS A 352 17.86 -10.28 -19.22
CA LYS A 352 18.41 -8.97 -19.57
C LYS A 352 17.30 -8.12 -20.20
N GLU A 353 17.09 -6.93 -19.65
CA GLU A 353 16.10 -5.96 -20.09
C GLU A 353 16.77 -4.70 -20.61
N ARG A 354 16.20 -4.07 -21.65
CA ARG A 354 16.72 -2.84 -22.23
C ARG A 354 16.00 -1.63 -21.68
N VAL A 355 16.74 -0.64 -21.19
CA VAL A 355 16.24 0.68 -20.82
C VAL A 355 16.27 1.57 -22.06
N ALA A 356 15.15 1.71 -22.77
CA ALA A 356 15.16 2.48 -24.01
C ALA A 356 15.26 3.99 -23.77
N ARG A 357 14.44 4.51 -22.84
CA ARG A 357 14.41 5.93 -22.43
C ARG A 357 14.12 6.04 -20.94
N LEU A 358 14.59 7.13 -20.36
CA LEU A 358 14.31 7.53 -18.98
C LEU A 358 13.54 8.85 -18.98
N TYR A 359 12.63 9.00 -18.02
CA TYR A 359 11.82 10.20 -17.87
C TYR A 359 11.78 10.66 -16.41
N GLN A 360 11.88 11.95 -16.21
CA GLN A 360 11.46 12.61 -14.98
C GLN A 360 9.98 12.96 -15.15
N MET A 361 9.16 12.45 -14.23
CA MET A 361 7.71 12.62 -14.32
C MET A 361 7.25 13.92 -13.70
N HIS A 362 6.20 14.47 -14.27
CA HIS A 362 5.40 15.55 -13.71
C HIS A 362 3.93 15.19 -13.93
N SER A 363 3.33 14.53 -12.95
CA SER A 363 2.04 13.86 -13.08
C SER A 363 2.05 12.92 -14.31
N ASN A 364 1.28 13.22 -15.37
CA ASN A 364 1.27 12.47 -16.63
C ASN A 364 2.24 12.99 -17.69
N HIS A 365 2.95 14.11 -17.46
CA HIS A 365 3.93 14.65 -18.40
C HIS A 365 5.31 14.00 -18.22
N GLN A 366 5.93 13.64 -19.34
CA GLN A 366 7.18 12.90 -19.42
C GLN A 366 8.30 13.83 -19.90
N ASN A 367 9.26 14.16 -19.05
CA ASN A 367 10.44 14.94 -19.39
C ASN A 367 11.63 13.98 -19.59
N PRO A 368 12.18 13.84 -20.82
CA PRO A 368 13.30 12.94 -21.07
C PRO A 368 14.52 13.34 -20.25
N ILE A 369 15.22 12.33 -19.72
CA ILE A 369 16.51 12.48 -19.03
C ILE A 369 17.48 11.43 -19.54
N ASP A 370 18.79 11.75 -19.52
CA ASP A 370 19.84 10.85 -20.00
C ASP A 370 20.20 9.78 -18.96
N SER A 371 20.12 10.11 -17.69
CA SER A 371 20.49 9.20 -16.61
C SER A 371 19.77 9.52 -15.31
N VAL A 372 19.70 8.52 -14.43
CA VAL A 372 19.23 8.63 -13.05
C VAL A 372 20.28 8.03 -12.10
N GLU A 373 20.48 8.64 -10.96
CA GLU A 373 21.45 8.20 -9.95
C GLU A 373 20.75 7.70 -8.68
N ALA A 374 21.52 7.01 -7.83
CA ALA A 374 21.06 6.56 -6.52
C ALA A 374 20.30 7.67 -5.77
N GLY A 375 19.23 7.33 -5.07
CA GLY A 375 18.41 8.27 -4.32
C GLY A 375 17.30 8.94 -5.15
N ASP A 376 17.18 8.67 -6.45
CA ASP A 376 16.21 9.28 -7.33
C ASP A 376 15.03 8.38 -7.70
N ILE A 377 13.98 9.01 -8.20
CA ILE A 377 12.79 8.35 -8.75
C ILE A 377 12.66 8.76 -10.21
N CYS A 378 12.49 7.79 -11.10
CA CYS A 378 12.27 8.02 -12.52
C CYS A 378 11.23 7.07 -13.09
N ALA A 379 10.79 7.33 -14.31
CA ALA A 379 10.05 6.37 -15.11
C ALA A 379 10.90 5.93 -16.32
N ALA A 380 10.75 4.69 -16.73
CA ALA A 380 11.52 4.13 -17.82
C ALA A 380 10.66 3.27 -18.74
N VAL A 381 11.05 3.20 -20.01
CA VAL A 381 10.37 2.39 -21.04
C VAL A 381 11.36 1.47 -21.75
N GLY A 382 10.81 0.41 -22.39
CA GLY A 382 11.58 -0.54 -23.18
C GLY A 382 11.64 -1.94 -22.60
N PHE A 383 11.11 -2.14 -21.43
CA PHE A 383 11.06 -3.44 -20.75
C PHE A 383 10.00 -4.38 -21.34
N LYS A 384 10.32 -5.68 -21.37
CA LYS A 384 9.43 -6.72 -21.92
C LYS A 384 8.74 -7.54 -20.84
N ASP A 385 9.47 -7.92 -19.78
CA ASP A 385 8.99 -8.82 -18.72
C ASP A 385 9.33 -8.22 -17.35
N LEU A 386 8.71 -7.09 -17.03
CA LEU A 386 8.89 -6.40 -15.76
C LEU A 386 7.55 -6.30 -15.02
N ARG A 387 7.55 -6.52 -13.71
CA ARG A 387 6.37 -6.43 -12.85
C ARG A 387 6.60 -5.46 -11.70
N THR A 388 5.52 -4.98 -11.13
CA THR A 388 5.57 -4.24 -9.86
C THR A 388 6.21 -5.13 -8.79
N GLY A 389 7.19 -4.61 -8.05
CA GLY A 389 7.97 -5.34 -7.07
C GLY A 389 9.28 -5.94 -7.59
N ASP A 390 9.50 -5.95 -8.92
CA ASP A 390 10.76 -6.49 -9.46
C ASP A 390 11.96 -5.60 -9.09
N THR A 391 13.06 -6.26 -8.73
CA THR A 391 14.37 -5.61 -8.61
C THR A 391 15.09 -5.66 -9.94
N ILE A 392 15.60 -4.52 -10.38
CA ILE A 392 16.48 -4.40 -11.54
C ILE A 392 17.88 -3.98 -11.09
N CYS A 393 18.90 -4.62 -11.65
CA CYS A 393 20.28 -4.41 -11.22
C CYS A 393 21.25 -4.41 -12.40
N SER A 394 22.50 -4.03 -12.14
CA SER A 394 23.58 -4.09 -13.13
C SER A 394 23.84 -5.54 -13.58
N GLU A 395 24.32 -5.71 -14.81
CA GLU A 395 24.56 -7.03 -15.40
C GLU A 395 25.57 -7.89 -14.61
N ASN A 396 26.51 -7.26 -13.93
CA ASN A 396 27.63 -7.92 -13.28
C ASN A 396 27.34 -8.40 -11.84
N ARG A 397 26.27 -7.93 -11.22
CA ARG A 397 25.85 -8.31 -9.86
C ARG A 397 24.35 -8.38 -9.78
N LYS A 398 23.83 -9.49 -9.27
CA LYS A 398 22.40 -9.74 -9.12
C LYS A 398 21.99 -9.52 -7.68
N PHE A 399 21.20 -8.50 -7.45
CA PHE A 399 20.62 -8.15 -6.18
C PHE A 399 19.12 -8.43 -6.17
N ALA A 400 18.56 -8.82 -5.04
CA ALA A 400 17.13 -8.88 -4.81
C ALA A 400 16.82 -8.02 -3.58
N LEU A 401 16.09 -6.93 -3.78
CA LEU A 401 15.48 -6.16 -2.70
C LEU A 401 14.32 -6.98 -2.12
N GLU A 402 13.97 -6.69 -0.87
CA GLU A 402 12.81 -7.28 -0.24
C GLU A 402 11.56 -7.14 -1.11
N SER A 403 10.88 -8.25 -1.35
CA SER A 403 9.68 -8.29 -2.18
C SER A 403 8.52 -7.57 -1.51
N MET A 404 7.70 -6.91 -2.30
CA MET A 404 6.42 -6.38 -1.82
C MET A 404 5.40 -7.52 -1.77
N GLU A 405 4.72 -7.65 -0.65
CA GLU A 405 3.59 -8.56 -0.49
C GLU A 405 2.30 -7.82 -0.81
N PHE A 406 1.46 -8.42 -1.62
CA PHE A 406 0.17 -7.84 -2.00
C PHE A 406 -0.96 -8.72 -1.48
N PRO A 407 -2.02 -8.13 -0.90
CA PRO A 407 -3.17 -8.90 -0.45
C PRO A 407 -3.92 -9.51 -1.63
N ASP A 408 -4.52 -10.66 -1.40
CA ASP A 408 -5.38 -11.30 -2.38
C ASP A 408 -6.69 -10.52 -2.57
N PRO A 409 -7.23 -10.49 -3.80
CA PRO A 409 -8.51 -9.86 -4.05
C PRO A 409 -9.65 -10.60 -3.36
N VAL A 410 -10.60 -9.85 -2.79
CA VAL A 410 -11.68 -10.40 -1.93
C VAL A 410 -13.05 -10.41 -2.59
N ILE A 411 -13.25 -9.64 -3.66
CA ILE A 411 -14.53 -9.55 -4.39
C ILE A 411 -14.28 -9.79 -5.88
N GLY A 412 -15.23 -10.47 -6.54
CA GLY A 412 -15.18 -10.71 -7.97
C GLY A 412 -16.50 -10.37 -8.67
N ILE A 413 -16.43 -9.97 -9.93
CA ILE A 413 -17.58 -9.81 -10.82
C ILE A 413 -17.33 -10.53 -12.13
N ALA A 414 -18.36 -11.15 -12.66
CA ALA A 414 -18.32 -11.71 -14.02
C ALA A 414 -18.44 -10.56 -15.03
N VAL A 415 -17.61 -10.57 -16.06
CA VAL A 415 -17.64 -9.59 -17.14
C VAL A 415 -17.77 -10.31 -18.49
N GLU A 416 -18.66 -9.81 -19.34
CA GLU A 416 -18.90 -10.35 -20.67
C GLU A 416 -18.85 -9.22 -21.69
N PRO A 417 -18.13 -9.37 -22.82
CA PRO A 417 -18.15 -8.35 -23.87
C PRO A 417 -19.52 -8.29 -24.52
N LYS A 418 -20.02 -7.11 -24.85
CA LYS A 418 -21.29 -6.94 -25.52
C LYS A 418 -21.27 -7.43 -26.97
N THR A 419 -20.11 -7.39 -27.60
CA THR A 419 -19.93 -7.82 -29.00
C THR A 419 -18.77 -8.81 -29.13
N GLN A 420 -18.83 -9.66 -30.15
CA GLN A 420 -17.74 -10.60 -30.44
C GLN A 420 -16.44 -9.90 -30.81
N SER A 421 -16.49 -8.71 -31.42
CA SER A 421 -15.30 -7.90 -31.74
C SER A 421 -14.61 -7.34 -30.49
N ASP A 422 -15.29 -7.25 -29.37
CA ASP A 422 -14.75 -6.73 -28.12
C ASP A 422 -14.05 -7.83 -27.29
N LEU A 423 -14.23 -9.13 -27.65
CA LEU A 423 -13.64 -10.24 -26.91
C LEU A 423 -12.10 -10.19 -26.91
N ASP A 424 -11.49 -10.00 -28.08
CA ASP A 424 -10.04 -9.92 -28.19
C ASP A 424 -9.49 -8.65 -27.50
N LYS A 425 -10.21 -7.53 -27.64
CA LYS A 425 -9.86 -6.27 -26.97
C LYS A 425 -9.97 -6.41 -25.45
N LEU A 426 -11.02 -7.08 -24.95
CA LEU A 426 -11.21 -7.33 -23.53
C LEU A 426 -10.04 -8.10 -22.95
N GLY A 427 -9.59 -9.18 -23.58
CA GLY A 427 -8.44 -9.97 -23.14
C GLY A 427 -7.16 -9.15 -23.05
N ILE A 428 -6.89 -8.31 -24.06
CA ILE A 428 -5.70 -7.43 -24.08
C ILE A 428 -5.80 -6.35 -22.99
N ALA A 429 -6.97 -5.73 -22.83
CA ALA A 429 -7.19 -4.69 -21.83
C ALA A 429 -7.05 -5.24 -20.41
N LEU A 430 -7.67 -6.39 -20.11
CA LEU A 430 -7.58 -7.05 -18.82
C LEU A 430 -6.16 -7.47 -18.47
N ALA A 431 -5.40 -7.99 -19.45
CA ALA A 431 -3.99 -8.32 -19.24
C ALA A 431 -3.15 -7.10 -18.86
N LYS A 432 -3.36 -5.96 -19.54
CA LYS A 432 -2.67 -4.71 -19.22
C LYS A 432 -3.02 -4.18 -17.83
N LEU A 433 -4.30 -4.20 -17.47
CA LEU A 433 -4.77 -3.78 -16.14
C LEU A 433 -4.20 -4.67 -15.02
N ALA A 434 -4.12 -5.99 -15.25
CA ALA A 434 -3.50 -6.90 -14.31
C ALA A 434 -1.97 -6.74 -14.19
N GLU A 435 -1.30 -6.20 -15.21
CA GLU A 435 0.12 -5.83 -15.12
C GLU A 435 0.34 -4.55 -14.29
N GLU A 436 -0.61 -3.62 -14.31
CA GLU A 436 -0.54 -2.37 -13.56
C GLU A 436 -0.84 -2.59 -12.08
N ASP A 437 -1.83 -3.42 -11.77
CA ASP A 437 -2.32 -3.65 -10.42
C ASP A 437 -2.19 -5.12 -10.01
N PRO A 438 -1.25 -5.46 -9.12
CA PRO A 438 -1.04 -6.83 -8.66
C PRO A 438 -2.20 -7.39 -7.81
N THR A 439 -3.12 -6.55 -7.30
CA THR A 439 -4.32 -6.97 -6.57
C THR A 439 -5.54 -7.17 -7.47
N PHE A 440 -5.40 -6.86 -8.74
CA PHE A 440 -6.40 -7.15 -9.75
C PHE A 440 -6.08 -8.47 -10.43
N THR A 441 -7.01 -9.41 -10.38
CA THR A 441 -6.83 -10.74 -11.02
C THR A 441 -7.95 -11.03 -12.01
N VAL A 442 -7.60 -11.80 -13.03
CA VAL A 442 -8.52 -12.22 -14.08
C VAL A 442 -8.50 -13.74 -14.18
N LYS A 443 -9.64 -14.37 -13.98
CA LYS A 443 -9.82 -15.81 -14.16
C LYS A 443 -10.88 -16.05 -15.23
N SER A 444 -10.58 -16.87 -16.22
CA SER A 444 -11.57 -17.33 -17.20
C SER A 444 -11.96 -18.76 -16.84
N ASP A 445 -13.24 -18.96 -16.59
CA ASP A 445 -13.81 -20.27 -16.39
C ASP A 445 -13.87 -21.00 -17.74
N LYS A 446 -13.20 -22.13 -17.85
CA LYS A 446 -13.13 -22.92 -19.08
C LYS A 446 -14.44 -23.65 -19.39
N GLU A 447 -15.25 -23.92 -18.38
CA GLU A 447 -16.52 -24.66 -18.54
C GLU A 447 -17.65 -23.73 -18.91
N THR A 448 -17.76 -22.57 -18.24
CA THR A 448 -18.83 -21.59 -18.50
C THR A 448 -18.45 -20.54 -19.55
N GLY A 449 -17.17 -20.39 -19.87
CA GLY A 449 -16.65 -19.34 -20.76
C GLY A 449 -16.69 -17.94 -20.13
N GLN A 450 -17.10 -17.82 -18.87
CA GLN A 450 -17.19 -16.53 -18.18
C GLN A 450 -15.80 -16.04 -17.76
N THR A 451 -15.59 -14.74 -17.91
CA THR A 451 -14.40 -14.07 -17.36
C THR A 451 -14.79 -13.38 -16.06
N VAL A 452 -14.15 -13.78 -14.97
CA VAL A 452 -14.31 -13.17 -13.65
C VAL A 452 -13.11 -12.27 -13.38
N ILE A 453 -13.38 -11.00 -13.07
CA ILE A 453 -12.38 -10.05 -12.60
C ILE A 453 -12.54 -9.89 -11.09
N SER A 454 -11.43 -9.90 -10.37
CA SER A 454 -11.44 -9.79 -8.90
C SER A 454 -10.53 -8.65 -8.42
N GLY A 455 -10.94 -7.99 -7.33
CA GLY A 455 -10.26 -6.83 -6.76
C GLY A 455 -10.51 -6.66 -5.26
N MET A 456 -10.03 -5.55 -4.70
CA MET A 456 -10.04 -5.28 -3.25
C MET A 456 -11.37 -4.75 -2.73
N GLY A 457 -12.25 -4.23 -3.60
CA GLY A 457 -13.55 -3.67 -3.22
C GLY A 457 -14.42 -3.32 -4.41
N GLU A 458 -15.66 -2.94 -4.15
CA GLU A 458 -16.63 -2.56 -5.20
C GLU A 458 -16.14 -1.36 -6.01
N LEU A 459 -15.63 -0.33 -5.33
CA LEU A 459 -15.11 0.87 -5.98
C LEU A 459 -13.92 0.56 -6.88
N HIS A 460 -13.03 -0.34 -6.44
CA HIS A 460 -11.90 -0.78 -7.25
C HIS A 460 -12.36 -1.41 -8.56
N LEU A 461 -13.30 -2.36 -8.51
CA LEU A 461 -13.84 -3.01 -9.70
C LEU A 461 -14.64 -2.06 -10.60
N ASP A 462 -15.40 -1.12 -10.01
CA ASP A 462 -16.11 -0.09 -10.76
C ASP A 462 -15.16 0.77 -11.60
N ILE A 463 -14.02 1.14 -11.04
CA ILE A 463 -12.99 1.91 -11.74
C ILE A 463 -12.36 1.10 -12.87
N ILE A 464 -12.04 -0.16 -12.62
CA ILE A 464 -11.52 -1.07 -13.65
C ILE A 464 -12.51 -1.17 -14.83
N VAL A 465 -13.78 -1.34 -14.55
CA VAL A 465 -14.83 -1.40 -15.56
C VAL A 465 -14.97 -0.08 -16.33
N ASP A 466 -14.90 1.04 -15.64
CA ASP A 466 -14.95 2.36 -16.28
C ASP A 466 -13.71 2.59 -17.17
N ARG A 467 -12.53 2.15 -16.74
CA ARG A 467 -11.29 2.17 -17.54
C ARG A 467 -11.42 1.31 -18.81
N LEU A 468 -12.01 0.10 -18.70
CA LEU A 468 -12.28 -0.74 -19.87
C LEU A 468 -13.10 -0.01 -20.93
N ARG A 469 -14.12 0.74 -20.51
CA ARG A 469 -14.98 1.52 -21.41
C ARG A 469 -14.25 2.74 -22.00
N ARG A 470 -13.64 3.57 -21.17
CA ARG A 470 -13.11 4.88 -21.58
C ARG A 470 -11.73 4.78 -22.22
N GLU A 471 -10.82 3.99 -21.65
CA GLU A 471 -9.42 3.90 -22.12
C GLU A 471 -9.27 2.86 -23.23
N PHE A 472 -9.97 1.72 -23.12
CA PHE A 472 -9.81 0.62 -24.07
C PHE A 472 -10.97 0.50 -25.08
N GLY A 473 -12.05 1.27 -24.92
CA GLY A 473 -13.21 1.25 -25.80
C GLY A 473 -13.92 -0.10 -25.84
N VAL A 474 -13.97 -0.82 -24.71
CA VAL A 474 -14.59 -2.13 -24.57
C VAL A 474 -15.89 -2.02 -23.80
N GLU A 475 -17.00 -2.30 -24.45
CA GLU A 475 -18.31 -2.36 -23.80
C GLU A 475 -18.57 -3.75 -23.21
N ILE A 476 -18.89 -3.79 -21.90
CA ILE A 476 -19.13 -5.02 -21.17
C ILE A 476 -20.48 -5.03 -20.42
N ASN A 477 -21.01 -6.23 -20.24
CA ASN A 477 -22.06 -6.54 -19.27
C ASN A 477 -21.40 -7.00 -17.97
N GLN A 478 -21.95 -6.59 -16.84
CA GLN A 478 -21.47 -6.96 -15.51
C GLN A 478 -22.46 -7.91 -14.84
N GLY A 479 -21.94 -8.98 -14.24
CA GLY A 479 -22.70 -9.83 -13.34
C GLY A 479 -22.79 -9.23 -11.94
N ALA A 480 -23.56 -9.89 -11.07
CA ALA A 480 -23.62 -9.51 -9.66
C ALA A 480 -22.26 -9.77 -8.97
N PRO A 481 -21.86 -8.95 -7.98
CA PRO A 481 -20.68 -9.20 -7.20
C PRO A 481 -20.72 -10.56 -6.49
N GLN A 482 -19.60 -11.27 -6.49
CA GLN A 482 -19.43 -12.56 -5.83
C GLN A 482 -18.27 -12.50 -4.86
N VAL A 483 -18.44 -13.19 -3.73
CA VAL A 483 -17.39 -13.31 -2.72
C VAL A 483 -16.35 -14.34 -3.18
N ASN A 484 -15.09 -14.02 -3.06
CA ASN A 484 -14.00 -14.97 -3.28
C ASN A 484 -13.81 -15.81 -2.02
N TYR A 485 -14.53 -16.92 -1.96
CA TYR A 485 -14.32 -17.91 -0.92
C TYR A 485 -12.95 -18.59 -1.11
N LYS A 486 -12.43 -19.14 -0.02
CA LYS A 486 -11.26 -20.03 -0.02
C LYS A 486 -11.60 -21.33 0.69
N GLU A 487 -10.71 -22.31 0.59
CA GLU A 487 -10.83 -23.56 1.30
C GLU A 487 -9.63 -23.76 2.24
N SER A 488 -9.76 -24.62 3.22
CA SER A 488 -8.68 -25.08 4.09
C SER A 488 -8.94 -26.47 4.58
N ILE A 489 -7.95 -27.10 5.20
CA ILE A 489 -8.07 -28.39 5.87
C ILE A 489 -7.75 -28.21 7.36
N THR A 490 -8.51 -28.85 8.24
CA THR A 490 -8.35 -28.73 9.69
C THR A 490 -7.81 -30.01 10.35
N GLY A 491 -7.79 -31.12 9.61
CA GLY A 491 -7.27 -32.40 10.09
C GLY A 491 -5.96 -32.80 9.44
N THR A 492 -5.20 -33.65 10.10
CA THR A 492 -3.96 -34.24 9.55
C THR A 492 -4.20 -35.68 9.12
N VAL A 493 -3.76 -36.01 7.92
CA VAL A 493 -3.92 -37.35 7.32
C VAL A 493 -2.64 -37.81 6.65
N GLN A 494 -2.26 -39.04 6.90
CA GLN A 494 -1.19 -39.72 6.14
C GLN A 494 -1.81 -40.50 4.98
N HIS A 495 -1.22 -40.39 3.81
CA HIS A 495 -1.68 -41.06 2.61
C HIS A 495 -0.50 -41.56 1.78
N ARG A 496 -0.68 -42.76 1.24
CA ARG A 496 0.25 -43.32 0.24
C ARG A 496 -0.41 -43.29 -1.13
N GLU A 497 0.20 -42.63 -2.07
CA GLU A 497 -0.25 -42.57 -3.47
C GLU A 497 0.72 -43.35 -4.36
N LEU A 498 0.20 -44.40 -5.01
CA LEU A 498 0.94 -45.19 -5.98
C LEU A 498 0.42 -44.90 -7.39
N PHE A 499 1.11 -44.07 -8.11
CA PHE A 499 0.82 -43.76 -9.50
C PHE A 499 1.56 -44.76 -10.42
N LYS A 500 0.82 -45.67 -11.07
CA LYS A 500 1.35 -46.60 -12.02
C LYS A 500 0.48 -46.64 -13.28
N LYS A 501 1.06 -46.30 -14.43
CA LYS A 501 0.37 -46.35 -15.72
C LYS A 501 1.27 -47.00 -16.77
N GLN A 502 0.79 -48.05 -17.44
CA GLN A 502 1.52 -48.74 -18.47
C GLN A 502 0.64 -48.83 -19.73
N THR A 503 1.06 -48.15 -20.80
CA THR A 503 0.36 -48.14 -22.09
C THR A 503 1.39 -48.37 -23.19
N GLY A 504 1.67 -49.65 -23.50
CA GLY A 504 2.44 -50.08 -24.68
C GLY A 504 3.73 -49.30 -24.95
N GLY A 505 4.73 -49.34 -24.06
CA GLY A 505 5.99 -48.64 -24.16
C GLY A 505 6.59 -48.33 -22.78
N ARG A 506 7.34 -47.23 -22.63
CA ARG A 506 7.88 -46.76 -21.35
C ARG A 506 6.73 -46.43 -20.40
N GLY A 507 6.66 -47.09 -19.25
CA GLY A 507 5.64 -46.87 -18.23
C GLY A 507 5.81 -45.55 -17.49
N LYS A 508 4.86 -45.26 -16.61
CA LYS A 508 4.90 -44.14 -15.67
C LYS A 508 4.77 -44.70 -14.26
N PHE A 509 5.67 -44.33 -13.38
CA PHE A 509 5.70 -44.82 -11.99
C PHE A 509 6.10 -43.72 -11.03
N ALA A 510 5.33 -43.53 -9.96
CA ALA A 510 5.71 -42.74 -8.79
C ALA A 510 4.98 -43.29 -7.56
N ASP A 511 5.66 -43.43 -6.45
CA ASP A 511 5.10 -43.86 -5.18
C ASP A 511 5.55 -42.86 -4.12
N ILE A 512 4.60 -42.21 -3.49
CA ILE A 512 4.84 -41.19 -2.47
C ILE A 512 4.00 -41.47 -1.22
N ILE A 513 4.60 -41.31 -0.07
CA ILE A 513 3.92 -41.34 1.23
C ILE A 513 4.00 -39.94 1.80
N VAL A 514 2.85 -39.30 1.96
CA VAL A 514 2.74 -37.91 2.40
C VAL A 514 1.87 -37.80 3.63
N GLU A 515 2.18 -36.83 4.44
CA GLU A 515 1.29 -36.34 5.49
C GLU A 515 0.81 -34.95 5.06
N VAL A 516 -0.52 -34.77 5.03
CA VAL A 516 -1.18 -33.49 4.71
C VAL A 516 -1.93 -33.01 5.94
N GLY A 517 -1.86 -31.73 6.24
CA GLY A 517 -2.51 -31.13 7.39
C GLY A 517 -2.54 -29.59 7.30
N PRO A 518 -3.10 -28.91 8.30
CA PRO A 518 -3.08 -27.47 8.35
C PRO A 518 -1.64 -26.94 8.41
N ALA A 519 -1.39 -25.82 7.77
CA ALA A 519 -0.12 -25.11 7.87
C ALA A 519 0.10 -24.56 9.29
N ASP A 520 1.34 -24.26 9.63
CA ASP A 520 1.66 -23.61 10.90
C ASP A 520 1.06 -22.18 10.94
N GLU A 521 0.80 -21.66 12.14
CA GLU A 521 0.16 -20.36 12.32
C GLU A 521 0.95 -19.24 11.61
N GLY A 522 0.24 -18.41 10.83
CA GLY A 522 0.82 -17.32 10.06
C GLY A 522 1.45 -17.72 8.71
N VAL A 523 1.43 -18.99 8.34
CA VAL A 523 1.92 -19.46 7.03
C VAL A 523 0.77 -19.47 6.02
N THR A 524 0.95 -18.79 4.89
CA THR A 524 0.04 -18.81 3.74
C THR A 524 0.62 -19.66 2.60
N GLY A 525 -0.26 -20.31 1.82
CA GLY A 525 0.16 -21.17 0.73
C GLY A 525 0.62 -22.56 1.17
N LEU A 526 1.49 -23.17 0.39
CA LEU A 526 2.00 -24.53 0.64
C LEU A 526 3.25 -24.50 1.53
N GLN A 527 3.13 -25.00 2.77
CA GLN A 527 4.26 -25.31 3.61
C GLN A 527 4.74 -26.74 3.26
N PHE A 528 5.90 -26.84 2.64
CA PHE A 528 6.40 -28.11 2.11
C PHE A 528 7.67 -28.56 2.82
N GLU A 529 7.67 -29.79 3.31
CA GLU A 529 8.80 -30.41 3.98
C GLU A 529 9.08 -31.79 3.41
N SER A 530 10.32 -32.22 3.40
CA SER A 530 10.71 -33.59 3.00
C SER A 530 11.55 -34.25 4.09
N GLN A 531 11.09 -35.43 4.53
CA GLN A 531 11.77 -36.29 5.50
C GLN A 531 12.35 -37.55 4.85
N VAL A 532 12.33 -37.65 3.52
CA VAL A 532 12.80 -38.80 2.77
C VAL A 532 14.28 -39.07 3.06
N LYS A 533 14.58 -40.30 3.49
CA LYS A 533 15.95 -40.77 3.81
C LYS A 533 16.39 -41.85 2.80
N GLY A 534 17.71 -42.04 2.67
CA GLY A 534 18.30 -43.13 1.90
C GLY A 534 18.19 -43.06 0.37
N GLY A 535 17.66 -41.95 -0.19
CA GLY A 535 17.54 -41.79 -1.65
C GLY A 535 16.38 -42.55 -2.26
N ASN A 536 15.39 -42.98 -1.47
CA ASN A 536 14.19 -43.69 -1.92
C ASN A 536 13.41 -42.89 -2.99
N ILE A 537 13.41 -41.58 -2.88
CA ILE A 537 12.99 -40.64 -3.94
C ILE A 537 14.21 -39.77 -4.31
N PRO A 538 14.67 -39.77 -5.57
CA PRO A 538 15.73 -38.87 -6.03
C PRO A 538 15.42 -37.41 -5.73
N LYS A 539 16.42 -36.64 -5.30
CA LYS A 539 16.25 -35.23 -4.90
C LYS A 539 15.65 -34.36 -6.00
N GLU A 540 15.88 -34.68 -7.25
CA GLU A 540 15.34 -33.99 -8.42
C GLU A 540 13.81 -34.10 -8.58
N TYR A 541 13.16 -35.07 -7.92
CA TYR A 541 11.71 -35.29 -7.98
C TYR A 541 10.97 -34.60 -6.82
N ILE A 542 11.65 -34.24 -5.73
CA ILE A 542 11.04 -33.55 -4.58
C ILE A 542 10.39 -32.22 -4.98
N PRO A 543 11.04 -31.31 -5.76
CA PRO A 543 10.40 -30.09 -6.24
C PRO A 543 9.18 -30.35 -7.14
N CYS A 544 9.15 -31.52 -7.83
CA CYS A 544 8.01 -31.88 -8.69
C CYS A 544 6.78 -32.28 -7.87
N ILE A 545 7.00 -32.92 -6.71
CA ILE A 545 5.94 -33.23 -5.75
C ILE A 545 5.36 -31.92 -5.20
N GLN A 546 6.21 -30.99 -4.77
CA GLN A 546 5.79 -29.65 -4.31
C GLN A 546 4.93 -28.96 -5.35
N LYS A 547 5.42 -28.84 -6.58
CA LYS A 547 4.70 -28.23 -7.70
C LYS A 547 3.35 -28.92 -7.98
N GLY A 548 3.27 -30.23 -7.81
CA GLY A 548 2.03 -31.00 -7.95
C GLY A 548 0.98 -30.58 -6.93
N PHE A 549 1.36 -30.43 -5.66
CA PHE A 549 0.47 -29.95 -4.60
C PHE A 549 0.07 -28.49 -4.83
N GLU A 550 1.01 -27.60 -5.13
CA GLU A 550 0.71 -26.18 -5.45
C GLU A 550 -0.33 -26.04 -6.57
N SER A 551 -0.15 -26.83 -7.64
CA SER A 551 -1.11 -26.84 -8.75
C SER A 551 -2.48 -27.42 -8.37
N ALA A 552 -2.54 -28.37 -7.43
CA ALA A 552 -3.79 -28.97 -6.99
C ALA A 552 -4.57 -28.06 -6.05
N MET A 553 -3.87 -27.31 -5.17
CA MET A 553 -4.48 -26.35 -4.24
C MET A 553 -5.34 -25.29 -4.95
N ALA A 554 -4.99 -24.91 -6.17
CA ALA A 554 -5.75 -23.92 -6.93
C ALA A 554 -7.18 -24.34 -7.28
N ASN A 555 -7.50 -25.65 -7.22
CA ASN A 555 -8.81 -26.20 -7.62
C ASN A 555 -9.69 -26.64 -6.43
N GLY A 556 -9.21 -26.50 -5.21
CA GLY A 556 -9.94 -26.84 -3.99
C GLY A 556 -10.37 -28.28 -3.82
N VAL A 557 -11.20 -28.53 -2.82
CA VAL A 557 -11.68 -29.86 -2.41
C VAL A 557 -13.20 -29.92 -2.36
N LEU A 558 -13.86 -28.83 -1.84
CA LEU A 558 -15.29 -28.79 -1.56
C LEU A 558 -16.11 -28.11 -2.67
N ALA A 559 -15.68 -26.94 -3.09
CA ALA A 559 -16.43 -26.08 -3.98
C ALA A 559 -15.62 -25.49 -5.13
N GLY A 560 -14.36 -25.97 -5.29
CA GLY A 560 -13.46 -25.52 -6.35
C GLY A 560 -12.73 -24.23 -6.04
N TYR A 561 -12.78 -23.74 -4.80
CA TYR A 561 -12.03 -22.56 -4.39
C TYR A 561 -10.61 -22.94 -3.96
N GLU A 562 -9.68 -22.02 -4.16
CA GLU A 562 -8.29 -22.21 -3.81
C GLU A 562 -8.10 -22.54 -2.31
N VAL A 563 -7.27 -23.54 -2.01
CA VAL A 563 -6.87 -23.86 -0.64
C VAL A 563 -5.89 -22.78 -0.15
N GLN A 564 -6.26 -22.04 0.90
CA GLN A 564 -5.49 -20.89 1.40
C GLN A 564 -4.12 -21.26 1.92
N SER A 565 -4.06 -22.35 2.71
CA SER A 565 -2.83 -22.86 3.30
C SER A 565 -2.94 -24.32 3.63
N MET A 566 -1.85 -25.06 3.47
CA MET A 566 -1.71 -26.44 3.92
C MET A 566 -0.24 -26.81 4.13
N LYS A 567 0.00 -27.76 5.01
CA LYS A 567 1.30 -28.36 5.22
C LYS A 567 1.35 -29.74 4.54
N VAL A 568 2.41 -29.99 3.81
CA VAL A 568 2.69 -31.29 3.20
C VAL A 568 4.08 -31.74 3.59
N THR A 569 4.17 -32.89 4.24
CA THR A 569 5.43 -33.51 4.60
C THR A 569 5.56 -34.81 3.79
N VAL A 570 6.56 -34.90 2.93
CA VAL A 570 6.90 -36.16 2.23
C VAL A 570 7.67 -37.03 3.19
N LEU A 571 7.04 -38.12 3.63
CA LEU A 571 7.62 -39.04 4.61
C LEU A 571 8.56 -40.06 3.97
N ASP A 572 8.11 -40.68 2.87
CA ASP A 572 8.86 -41.72 2.15
C ASP A 572 8.27 -41.92 0.75
N GLY A 573 8.81 -42.91 0.01
CA GLY A 573 8.29 -43.28 -1.28
C GLY A 573 9.24 -44.21 -2.02
N SER A 574 8.97 -44.44 -3.31
CA SER A 574 9.85 -45.20 -4.17
C SER A 574 9.80 -44.73 -5.62
N TYR A 575 10.84 -45.06 -6.37
CA TYR A 575 10.93 -44.77 -7.79
C TYR A 575 11.34 -45.99 -8.59
N HIS A 576 11.03 -46.00 -9.88
CA HIS A 576 11.48 -47.00 -10.81
C HIS A 576 12.51 -46.43 -11.79
N PRO A 577 13.72 -47.04 -11.94
CA PRO A 577 14.82 -46.41 -12.71
C PRO A 577 14.49 -46.06 -14.17
N VAL A 578 13.51 -46.75 -14.77
CA VAL A 578 13.13 -46.56 -16.17
C VAL A 578 11.82 -45.80 -16.33
N ASP A 579 10.83 -46.04 -15.44
CA ASP A 579 9.46 -45.56 -15.61
C ASP A 579 9.15 -44.34 -14.77
N SER A 580 10.08 -43.92 -13.91
CA SER A 580 9.92 -42.68 -13.14
C SER A 580 10.45 -41.45 -13.90
N ASP A 581 9.71 -40.37 -13.85
CA ASP A 581 10.08 -39.06 -14.36
C ASP A 581 9.42 -37.95 -13.54
N GLN A 582 9.80 -36.72 -13.81
CA GLN A 582 9.28 -35.54 -13.13
C GLN A 582 7.76 -35.41 -13.19
N LEU A 583 7.18 -35.69 -14.37
CA LEU A 583 5.74 -35.61 -14.58
C LEU A 583 4.99 -36.70 -13.76
N SER A 584 5.56 -37.88 -13.60
CA SER A 584 4.95 -38.97 -12.81
C SER A 584 4.82 -38.57 -11.34
N PHE A 585 5.83 -37.93 -10.76
CA PHE A 585 5.77 -37.42 -9.39
C PHE A 585 4.84 -36.21 -9.23
N GLU A 586 4.77 -35.29 -10.22
CA GLU A 586 3.79 -34.19 -10.22
C GLU A 586 2.36 -34.73 -10.25
N LEU A 587 2.07 -35.73 -11.09
CA LEU A 587 0.76 -36.41 -11.17
C LEU A 587 0.42 -37.18 -9.88
N ALA A 588 1.38 -37.91 -9.31
CA ALA A 588 1.18 -38.58 -8.04
C ALA A 588 0.84 -37.61 -6.91
N ALA A 589 1.50 -36.45 -6.85
CA ALA A 589 1.19 -35.39 -5.88
C ALA A 589 -0.21 -34.83 -6.05
N ARG A 590 -0.67 -34.59 -7.29
CA ARG A 590 -2.05 -34.13 -7.56
C ARG A 590 -3.09 -35.17 -7.15
N LEU A 591 -2.81 -36.47 -7.39
CA LEU A 591 -3.68 -37.57 -6.95
C LEU A 591 -3.67 -37.70 -5.42
N ALA A 592 -2.49 -37.58 -4.79
CA ALA A 592 -2.39 -37.61 -3.34
C ALA A 592 -3.21 -36.48 -2.69
N PHE A 593 -3.17 -35.26 -3.25
CA PHE A 593 -4.05 -34.16 -2.82
C PHE A 593 -5.53 -34.57 -2.91
N ARG A 594 -5.92 -35.14 -4.07
CA ARG A 594 -7.29 -35.52 -4.35
C ARG A 594 -7.84 -36.60 -3.40
N HIS A 595 -7.01 -37.55 -2.99
CA HIS A 595 -7.41 -38.65 -2.13
C HIS A 595 -7.21 -38.41 -0.62
N ALA A 596 -6.28 -37.51 -0.25
CA ALA A 596 -5.98 -37.20 1.15
C ALA A 596 -6.78 -36.04 1.70
N CYS A 597 -6.91 -34.94 0.93
CA CYS A 597 -7.56 -33.72 1.45
C CYS A 597 -9.04 -33.87 1.82
N PRO A 598 -9.87 -34.67 1.13
CA PRO A 598 -11.25 -34.95 1.60
C PRO A 598 -11.30 -35.55 3.00
N LYS A 599 -10.31 -36.36 3.38
CA LYS A 599 -10.20 -37.01 4.68
C LYS A 599 -9.63 -36.10 5.76
N ALA A 600 -9.01 -35.00 5.37
CA ALA A 600 -8.37 -34.03 6.25
C ALA A 600 -9.36 -32.93 6.77
N LYS A 601 -10.65 -33.24 6.79
CA LYS A 601 -11.72 -32.32 7.26
C LYS A 601 -11.65 -30.95 6.57
N PRO A 602 -11.93 -30.90 5.27
CA PRO A 602 -11.90 -29.64 4.53
C PRO A 602 -13.03 -28.71 5.00
N VAL A 603 -12.74 -27.41 5.06
CA VAL A 603 -13.65 -26.35 5.45
C VAL A 603 -13.65 -25.23 4.40
N LEU A 604 -14.79 -24.53 4.28
CA LEU A 604 -14.94 -23.35 3.45
C LEU A 604 -14.62 -22.11 4.28
N LEU A 605 -13.87 -21.17 3.72
CA LEU A 605 -13.50 -19.91 4.34
C LEU A 605 -14.13 -18.74 3.61
N GLU A 606 -14.62 -17.75 4.38
CA GLU A 606 -15.14 -16.48 3.87
C GLU A 606 -14.26 -15.30 4.30
N PRO A 607 -14.12 -14.25 3.48
CA PRO A 607 -13.39 -13.06 3.86
C PRO A 607 -14.16 -12.26 4.90
N ILE A 608 -13.48 -11.94 6.00
CA ILE A 608 -13.98 -11.10 7.07
C ILE A 608 -13.40 -9.70 6.90
N MET A 609 -14.30 -8.73 6.93
CA MET A 609 -13.95 -7.33 6.77
C MET A 609 -13.90 -6.65 8.14
N ASN A 610 -12.88 -5.84 8.36
CA ASN A 610 -12.83 -4.88 9.45
C ASN A 610 -13.66 -3.66 9.02
N LEU A 611 -14.85 -3.57 9.58
CA LEU A 611 -15.79 -2.48 9.34
C LEU A 611 -15.73 -1.49 10.50
N GLU A 612 -15.57 -0.22 10.17
CA GLU A 612 -15.68 0.85 11.12
C GLU A 612 -16.77 1.82 10.69
N VAL A 613 -17.68 2.12 11.62
CA VAL A 613 -18.81 3.04 11.41
C VAL A 613 -18.70 4.19 12.38
N VAL A 614 -18.69 5.42 11.84
CA VAL A 614 -18.76 6.66 12.62
C VAL A 614 -20.17 7.21 12.52
N THR A 615 -20.84 7.37 13.66
CA THR A 615 -22.26 7.77 13.73
C THR A 615 -22.55 8.66 14.93
N PRO A 616 -23.55 9.56 14.86
CA PRO A 616 -24.12 10.18 16.05
C PRO A 616 -24.68 9.13 17.01
N GLU A 617 -24.66 9.43 18.31
CA GLU A 617 -25.10 8.50 19.37
C GLU A 617 -26.53 7.98 19.18
N ASP A 618 -27.43 8.83 18.68
CA ASP A 618 -28.85 8.52 18.46
C ASP A 618 -29.07 7.32 17.53
N TYR A 619 -28.16 7.06 16.58
CA TYR A 619 -28.28 5.97 15.61
C TYR A 619 -27.46 4.73 15.94
N MET A 620 -26.66 4.75 17.02
CA MET A 620 -25.75 3.67 17.38
C MET A 620 -26.49 2.34 17.59
N GLY A 621 -27.64 2.37 18.28
CA GLY A 621 -28.43 1.17 18.58
C GLY A 621 -28.94 0.45 17.34
N ASP A 622 -29.47 1.20 16.38
CA ASP A 622 -29.99 0.65 15.13
C ASP A 622 -28.86 0.08 14.25
N ILE A 623 -27.72 0.74 14.21
CA ILE A 623 -26.54 0.29 13.45
C ILE A 623 -25.96 -0.98 14.08
N VAL A 624 -25.80 -1.05 15.39
CA VAL A 624 -25.33 -2.26 16.09
C VAL A 624 -26.32 -3.42 15.87
N GLY A 625 -27.62 -3.14 15.91
CA GLY A 625 -28.67 -4.13 15.62
C GLY A 625 -28.60 -4.66 14.18
N ASP A 626 -28.30 -3.81 13.20
CA ASP A 626 -28.13 -4.21 11.80
C ASP A 626 -26.84 -5.03 11.61
N LEU A 627 -25.73 -4.60 12.20
CA LEU A 627 -24.44 -5.34 12.13
C LEU A 627 -24.57 -6.75 12.73
N ASN A 628 -25.26 -6.89 13.85
CA ASN A 628 -25.51 -8.20 14.45
C ASN A 628 -26.36 -9.11 13.52
N ARG A 629 -27.35 -8.55 12.83
CA ARG A 629 -28.13 -9.30 11.81
C ARG A 629 -27.26 -9.76 10.63
N ARG A 630 -26.20 -9.01 10.31
CA ARG A 630 -25.22 -9.30 9.26
C ARG A 630 -24.08 -10.20 9.74
N ARG A 631 -24.29 -10.95 10.81
CA ARG A 631 -23.25 -11.81 11.41
C ARG A 631 -22.02 -11.04 11.87
N GLY A 632 -22.14 -9.74 12.10
CA GLY A 632 -21.05 -8.90 12.56
C GLY A 632 -20.69 -9.16 14.02
N GLN A 633 -19.40 -9.25 14.30
CA GLN A 633 -18.85 -9.32 15.65
C GLN A 633 -18.35 -7.93 16.04
N ILE A 634 -19.03 -7.29 16.99
CA ILE A 634 -18.60 -5.98 17.50
C ILE A 634 -17.31 -6.16 18.32
N VAL A 635 -16.26 -5.47 17.92
CA VAL A 635 -14.93 -5.53 18.56
C VAL A 635 -14.76 -4.42 19.58
N ALA A 636 -15.15 -3.20 19.21
CA ALA A 636 -15.01 -2.03 20.06
C ALA A 636 -16.11 -1.00 19.76
N MET A 637 -16.43 -0.21 20.76
CA MET A 637 -17.28 0.97 20.65
C MET A 637 -16.59 2.13 21.38
N ASP A 638 -16.13 3.11 20.59
CA ASP A 638 -15.41 4.27 21.08
C ASP A 638 -16.23 5.56 20.90
N SER A 639 -15.81 6.62 21.55
CA SER A 639 -16.40 7.95 21.39
C SER A 639 -15.37 8.90 20.84
N THR A 640 -15.75 9.70 19.86
CA THR A 640 -14.91 10.83 19.41
C THR A 640 -15.05 11.99 20.38
N SER A 641 -14.06 12.89 20.38
CA SER A 641 -14.12 14.14 21.14
C SER A 641 -15.32 15.04 20.77
N ASN A 642 -15.92 14.84 19.60
CA ASN A 642 -17.08 15.60 19.10
C ASN A 642 -18.42 14.94 19.45
N GLY A 643 -18.42 13.89 20.30
CA GLY A 643 -19.63 13.16 20.70
C GLY A 643 -20.16 12.16 19.67
N ALA A 644 -19.48 11.94 18.54
CA ALA A 644 -19.83 10.84 17.66
C ALA A 644 -19.33 9.50 18.22
N ARG A 645 -20.00 8.41 17.86
CA ARG A 645 -19.64 7.05 18.24
C ARG A 645 -18.92 6.35 17.09
N ILE A 646 -17.90 5.59 17.42
CA ILE A 646 -17.16 4.74 16.49
C ILE A 646 -17.48 3.29 16.85
N ILE A 647 -18.03 2.54 15.91
CA ILE A 647 -18.34 1.13 16.04
C ILE A 647 -17.34 0.36 15.17
N LYS A 648 -16.53 -0.48 15.79
CA LYS A 648 -15.60 -1.39 15.08
C LYS A 648 -16.18 -2.81 15.11
N ALA A 649 -16.28 -3.44 13.96
CA ALA A 649 -16.85 -4.78 13.84
C ALA A 649 -16.13 -5.62 12.78
N PHE A 650 -16.00 -6.90 13.03
CA PHE A 650 -15.67 -7.89 12.02
C PHE A 650 -16.94 -8.41 11.36
N VAL A 651 -17.06 -8.28 10.05
CA VAL A 651 -18.29 -8.65 9.32
C VAL A 651 -17.93 -9.44 8.06
N PRO A 652 -18.64 -10.55 7.77
CA PRO A 652 -18.44 -11.26 6.52
C PRO A 652 -18.76 -10.38 5.32
N LEU A 653 -17.91 -10.41 4.28
CA LEU A 653 -18.10 -9.60 3.07
C LEU A 653 -19.43 -9.90 2.38
N SER A 654 -19.87 -11.16 2.40
CA SER A 654 -21.14 -11.58 1.81
C SER A 654 -22.36 -10.81 2.35
N GLU A 655 -22.29 -10.32 3.60
CA GLU A 655 -23.35 -9.56 4.26
C GLU A 655 -23.25 -8.04 4.03
N GLN A 656 -22.20 -7.59 3.33
CA GLN A 656 -21.88 -6.17 3.19
C GLN A 656 -22.36 -5.56 1.87
N PHE A 657 -22.77 -6.36 0.90
CA PHE A 657 -23.31 -5.83 -0.35
C PHE A 657 -24.51 -4.92 -0.10
N GLY A 658 -24.44 -3.69 -0.61
CA GLY A 658 -25.47 -2.66 -0.42
C GLY A 658 -25.54 -2.06 1.00
N TYR A 659 -24.60 -2.40 1.92
CA TYR A 659 -24.61 -1.90 3.31
C TYR A 659 -24.61 -0.38 3.39
N VAL A 660 -23.83 0.31 2.55
CA VAL A 660 -23.75 1.78 2.55
C VAL A 660 -25.11 2.44 2.37
N THR A 661 -25.96 1.87 1.52
CA THR A 661 -27.34 2.36 1.30
C THR A 661 -28.21 2.15 2.53
N VAL A 662 -28.11 0.98 3.18
CA VAL A 662 -28.83 0.68 4.44
C VAL A 662 -28.33 1.59 5.57
N LEU A 663 -27.03 1.79 5.69
CA LEU A 663 -26.42 2.67 6.69
C LEU A 663 -26.91 4.12 6.55
N ARG A 664 -26.96 4.63 5.31
CA ARG A 664 -27.52 5.97 5.03
C ARG A 664 -28.98 6.08 5.43
N THR A 665 -29.77 5.03 5.21
CA THR A 665 -31.19 5.00 5.61
C THR A 665 -31.32 5.00 7.13
N LEU A 666 -30.58 4.15 7.83
CA LEU A 666 -30.62 4.02 9.29
C LEU A 666 -30.14 5.29 10.01
N SER A 667 -29.19 6.01 9.44
CA SER A 667 -28.56 7.19 10.05
C SER A 667 -29.05 8.52 9.48
N SER A 668 -30.08 8.52 8.62
CA SER A 668 -30.52 9.71 7.88
C SER A 668 -29.35 10.42 7.16
N GLY A 669 -28.41 9.64 6.62
CA GLY A 669 -27.23 10.12 5.92
C GLY A 669 -26.11 10.66 6.82
N ARG A 670 -26.20 10.53 8.14
CA ARG A 670 -25.24 11.10 9.10
C ARG A 670 -24.12 10.16 9.51
N ALA A 671 -24.24 8.86 9.24
CA ALA A 671 -23.17 7.90 9.50
C ALA A 671 -22.30 7.70 8.26
N THR A 672 -21.04 7.47 8.51
CA THR A 672 -20.06 7.07 7.50
C THR A 672 -19.47 5.72 7.86
N SER A 673 -19.10 4.91 6.87
CA SER A 673 -18.43 3.64 7.11
C SER A 673 -17.18 3.51 6.27
N THR A 674 -16.20 2.83 6.85
CA THR A 674 -14.97 2.41 6.19
C THR A 674 -14.82 0.92 6.37
N MET A 675 -14.47 0.20 5.32
CA MET A 675 -14.33 -1.24 5.34
C MET A 675 -13.02 -1.66 4.68
N SER A 676 -12.27 -2.54 5.33
CA SER A 676 -11.03 -3.13 4.80
C SER A 676 -11.01 -4.62 5.05
N PHE A 677 -10.35 -5.38 4.17
CA PHE A 677 -10.12 -6.80 4.42
C PHE A 677 -9.24 -7.00 5.67
N ASP A 678 -9.60 -7.98 6.50
CA ASP A 678 -8.83 -8.35 7.69
C ASP A 678 -8.27 -9.78 7.58
N HIS A 679 -9.12 -10.78 7.57
CA HIS A 679 -8.72 -12.19 7.50
C HIS A 679 -9.80 -13.08 6.86
N TYR A 680 -9.45 -14.34 6.62
CA TYR A 680 -10.41 -15.38 6.28
C TYR A 680 -10.84 -16.15 7.53
N SER A 681 -12.12 -16.48 7.65
CA SER A 681 -12.69 -17.28 8.74
C SER A 681 -13.59 -18.38 8.21
N GLU A 682 -13.77 -19.44 8.98
CA GLU A 682 -14.61 -20.58 8.61
C GLU A 682 -16.08 -20.16 8.46
N VAL A 683 -16.70 -20.57 7.35
CA VAL A 683 -18.13 -20.35 7.07
C VAL A 683 -18.97 -21.27 7.96
N ILE A 684 -20.07 -20.75 8.48
CA ILE A 684 -21.01 -21.57 9.29
C ILE A 684 -21.50 -22.78 8.47
N PRO A 685 -21.58 -23.98 9.04
CA PRO A 685 -21.87 -25.23 8.30
C PRO A 685 -23.14 -25.21 7.46
N SER A 686 -24.19 -24.50 7.91
CA SER A 686 -25.45 -24.36 7.18
C SER A 686 -25.26 -23.56 5.88
N LEU A 687 -24.54 -22.45 5.95
CA LEU A 687 -24.26 -21.57 4.83
C LEU A 687 -23.22 -22.20 3.87
N ALA A 688 -22.24 -22.91 4.44
CA ALA A 688 -21.24 -23.62 3.64
C ALA A 688 -21.87 -24.63 2.67
N LYS A 689 -22.90 -25.36 3.13
CA LYS A 689 -23.65 -26.32 2.29
C LYS A 689 -24.32 -25.60 1.09
N GLU A 690 -24.99 -24.48 1.36
CA GLU A 690 -25.63 -23.70 0.29
C GLU A 690 -24.63 -23.19 -0.76
N ILE A 691 -23.45 -22.73 -0.29
CA ILE A 691 -22.41 -22.20 -1.16
C ILE A 691 -21.84 -23.34 -2.00
N ILE A 692 -21.56 -24.52 -1.41
CA ILE A 692 -21.05 -25.68 -2.12
C ILE A 692 -22.07 -26.16 -3.17
N GLU A 693 -23.35 -26.23 -2.82
CA GLU A 693 -24.41 -26.60 -3.79
C GLU A 693 -24.52 -25.60 -4.95
N LYS A 694 -24.44 -24.29 -4.65
CA LYS A 694 -24.50 -23.23 -5.66
C LYS A 694 -23.27 -23.15 -6.56
N SER A 695 -22.10 -23.62 -6.10
CA SER A 695 -20.87 -23.61 -6.89
C SER A 695 -20.94 -24.54 -8.11
N GLY A 696 -21.82 -25.55 -8.07
CA GLY A 696 -21.90 -26.58 -9.11
C GLY A 696 -20.65 -27.48 -9.21
N TYR A 697 -19.67 -27.27 -8.32
CA TYR A 697 -18.45 -28.07 -8.30
C TYR A 697 -18.73 -29.45 -7.71
N LYS A 698 -18.22 -30.49 -8.39
CA LYS A 698 -18.27 -31.84 -7.85
C LYS A 698 -17.21 -31.98 -6.77
N ALA A 699 -17.64 -31.90 -5.51
CA ALA A 699 -16.73 -32.04 -4.36
C ALA A 699 -15.97 -33.39 -4.46
N LEU A 700 -14.70 -33.35 -4.10
CA LEU A 700 -13.89 -34.56 -3.99
C LEU A 700 -14.41 -35.41 -2.82
N THR A 701 -14.66 -36.68 -3.05
CA THR A 701 -15.16 -37.60 -2.01
C THR A 701 -14.06 -38.57 -1.59
N GLU A 702 -14.23 -39.18 -0.43
CA GLU A 702 -13.25 -40.16 0.11
C GLU A 702 -13.12 -41.43 -0.76
N GLU A 703 -14.10 -41.68 -1.65
CA GLU A 703 -14.22 -42.88 -2.46
C GLU A 703 -13.77 -42.70 -3.92
N GLU A 704 -13.55 -41.49 -4.38
CA GLU A 704 -13.05 -41.17 -5.75
C GLU A 704 -11.55 -40.86 -5.77
#